data_388e2774751d788a8e021a75f4f27f6d
#
_entry.id   388e2774751d788a8e021a75f4f27f6d
#
_cell.length_a   1.000
_cell.length_b   1.000
_cell.length_c   1.000
_cell.angle_alpha   90.00
_cell.angle_beta   90.00
_cell.angle_gamma   90.00
#
_symmetry.space_group_name_H-M   'P 1'
#
loop_
_entity.id
_entity.type
_entity.pdbx_description
1 polymer ?
#
loop_
_entity_poly.entity_id
_entity_poly.type
_entity_poly.pdbx_seq_one_letter_code
_entity_poly.pdbx_strand_id
1 'polypeptide(L)'
;MIKTLQNTLKQDKERFTVPKSVQDIIPIRRIWPDGVFQFGSKYSKTLRFSDINYAIASKEDKTAMFLSYSELLNALDTGSTTKITINNKRLDRRNFEQEILIPPKGDDLDGGRKEYNAMLLDKVTDSSNSVVQERYITLSVHKKNVEEARAFFDRTVHDASSRLNHMDSRCEELDAADRLHILHDFYRVGEESEFRFDLRENMKNGRSFKDAICPDSMEFKKDHFIMGGKYGRVLFLKEYASYIKDSMINELTSLNRSLMLSIDIIPVPTDEAVREMQNRLLGVETNVTNWQRRQNANNNFSAVVPYDLEQQRKETREMLDDLTTRDQRMMFAVVTLVHLADSKEELDSDTETLQSIARKHLCQLTTLNWQQADGLVTALPLGLRRIDALRTLTTEALAVLIPFKAQEIWDRGGVYYGQNAISKNLIVADRKQLLNGNAFILGVSGSGKSFSAKKEMVSLALSTDDDIIIIDPESEYRPLVEGLGGQVINISATSPNHINAMDMEQGYGDGENPVVLKSEFLLSLCEQLIGAGKLSAKEKSVIDRCTAQVYRDYIRSGYHGAVPTLQDFHAELLRQPEKEAQDVALAIELFTDGSLNTFAKPTNVDTNARILCYDIRDLGKQLLPVGMLVVLDSIFNRIIRNRGLKRNTWIYIDEIYLLFQHEYSANFLFTLWKRMRKYQACGTGISQNIEDLLQSHTARTMLANSEFLIMLNQAATDREELARLLNISDNQLSYITNVDSGRGLIKCGSAIVPFVDSFPRHTRLYQMMTTRPSDLVA
;
A
#
# COMPACT_ATOMS: atom_id res chain seq x y z
N MET A 1 5.54 0.14 46.68
CA MET A 1 4.98 -0.41 45.43
C MET A 1 3.48 -0.69 45.62
N ILE A 2 2.61 0.01 44.92
CA ILE A 2 1.15 -0.16 45.03
C ILE A 2 0.77 -1.58 44.60
N LYS A 3 -0.24 -2.16 45.21
CA LYS A 3 -0.73 -3.52 44.87
C LYS A 3 -0.96 -3.77 43.38
N THR A 4 -1.32 -2.74 42.63
CA THR A 4 -1.57 -2.80 41.19
C THR A 4 -0.28 -3.10 40.40
N LEU A 5 0.80 -2.36 40.65
CA LEU A 5 2.09 -2.58 40.00
C LEU A 5 2.69 -3.93 40.39
N GLN A 6 2.58 -4.32 41.65
CA GLN A 6 3.03 -5.64 42.12
C GLN A 6 2.30 -6.79 41.40
N ASN A 7 1.01 -6.62 41.15
CA ASN A 7 0.25 -7.63 40.39
C ASN A 7 0.62 -7.67 38.91
N THR A 8 0.91 -6.52 38.29
CA THR A 8 1.29 -6.43 36.88
C THR A 8 2.72 -6.93 36.65
N LEU A 9 3.60 -6.78 37.64
CA LEU A 9 4.99 -7.30 37.57
C LEU A 9 5.08 -8.82 37.82
N LYS A 10 4.08 -9.42 38.43
CA LYS A 10 4.05 -10.88 38.58
C LYS A 10 4.03 -11.59 37.22
N GLN A 11 4.76 -12.68 37.16
CA GLN A 11 4.67 -13.56 36.00
C GLN A 11 3.27 -14.20 35.93
N ASP A 12 2.73 -14.32 34.71
CA ASP A 12 1.46 -15.00 34.46
C ASP A 12 1.60 -16.52 34.52
N LYS A 13 2.32 -17.03 35.53
CA LYS A 13 2.53 -18.46 35.73
C LYS A 13 1.37 -19.06 36.50
N GLU A 14 0.79 -20.12 35.96
CA GLU A 14 -0.11 -20.99 36.67
C GLU A 14 0.70 -22.06 37.44
N ARG A 15 0.06 -22.68 38.44
CA ARG A 15 0.66 -23.82 39.13
C ARG A 15 0.95 -24.92 38.10
N PHE A 16 2.19 -25.40 38.06
CA PHE A 16 2.58 -26.45 37.13
C PHE A 16 1.74 -27.71 37.33
N THR A 17 1.12 -28.14 36.26
CA THR A 17 0.45 -29.44 36.14
C THR A 17 1.02 -30.13 34.91
N VAL A 18 1.27 -31.44 35.00
CA VAL A 18 1.74 -32.20 33.84
C VAL A 18 0.64 -32.19 32.76
N PRO A 19 0.90 -31.64 31.57
CA PRO A 19 -0.10 -31.64 30.51
C PRO A 19 -0.47 -33.08 30.09
N LYS A 20 -1.76 -33.36 29.95
CA LYS A 20 -2.27 -34.64 29.47
C LYS A 20 -2.48 -34.66 27.96
N SER A 21 -2.58 -33.48 27.35
CA SER A 21 -2.76 -33.27 25.91
C SER A 21 -2.04 -32.00 25.48
N VAL A 22 -1.84 -31.86 24.19
CA VAL A 22 -1.28 -30.60 23.61
C VAL A 22 -2.19 -29.40 23.86
N GLN A 23 -3.51 -29.64 23.97
CA GLN A 23 -4.47 -28.57 24.30
C GLN A 23 -4.24 -27.95 25.68
N ASP A 24 -3.70 -28.72 26.64
CA ASP A 24 -3.40 -28.23 27.99
C ASP A 24 -2.24 -27.23 28.02
N ILE A 25 -1.36 -27.28 27.01
CA ILE A 25 -0.23 -26.35 26.86
C ILE A 25 -0.70 -24.98 26.41
N ILE A 26 -1.82 -24.90 25.64
CA ILE A 26 -2.39 -23.65 25.15
C ILE A 26 -3.18 -23.01 26.30
N PRO A 27 -2.75 -21.83 26.83
CA PRO A 27 -3.26 -21.27 28.06
C PRO A 27 -4.63 -20.59 27.94
N ILE A 28 -5.23 -20.55 26.76
CA ILE A 28 -6.53 -19.89 26.51
C ILE A 28 -7.64 -20.71 27.17
N ARG A 29 -8.41 -20.08 28.05
CA ARG A 29 -9.54 -20.74 28.74
C ARG A 29 -10.89 -20.49 28.09
N ARG A 30 -11.13 -19.26 27.65
CA ARG A 30 -12.37 -18.84 26.96
C ARG A 30 -12.08 -17.81 25.88
N ILE A 31 -12.93 -17.78 24.88
CA ILE A 31 -12.93 -16.81 23.80
C ILE A 31 -14.33 -16.22 23.61
N TRP A 32 -14.43 -14.99 23.13
CA TRP A 32 -15.68 -14.32 22.78
C TRP A 32 -15.63 -13.83 21.33
N PRO A 33 -16.79 -13.67 20.66
CA PRO A 33 -16.85 -13.26 19.26
C PRO A 33 -16.11 -11.95 18.96
N ASP A 34 -16.11 -11.01 19.92
CA ASP A 34 -15.45 -9.71 19.84
C ASP A 34 -13.92 -9.77 20.00
N GLY A 35 -13.34 -10.96 19.93
CA GLY A 35 -11.91 -11.19 20.01
C GLY A 35 -11.30 -11.08 21.41
N VAL A 36 -12.09 -10.99 22.46
CA VAL A 36 -11.59 -11.07 23.84
C VAL A 36 -11.23 -12.51 24.18
N PHE A 37 -10.00 -12.72 24.66
CA PHE A 37 -9.52 -14.01 25.17
C PHE A 37 -9.30 -13.94 26.68
N GLN A 38 -9.59 -15.05 27.40
CA GLN A 38 -9.42 -15.17 28.84
C GLN A 38 -8.36 -16.19 29.24
N PHE A 39 -7.51 -15.80 30.16
CA PHE A 39 -6.43 -16.59 30.76
C PHE A 39 -6.54 -16.50 32.30
N GLY A 40 -7.33 -17.36 32.93
CA GLY A 40 -7.62 -17.22 34.35
C GLY A 40 -8.37 -15.93 34.67
N SER A 41 -7.75 -15.02 35.43
CA SER A 41 -8.27 -13.68 35.74
C SER A 41 -7.81 -12.60 34.78
N LYS A 42 -6.97 -12.93 33.80
CA LYS A 42 -6.45 -12.00 32.81
C LYS A 42 -7.23 -12.11 31.52
N TYR A 43 -7.52 -10.97 30.93
CA TYR A 43 -8.19 -10.84 29.62
C TYR A 43 -7.26 -10.13 28.64
N SER A 44 -7.35 -10.47 27.36
CA SER A 44 -6.63 -9.76 26.32
C SER A 44 -7.47 -9.51 25.08
N LYS A 45 -7.16 -8.41 24.38
CA LYS A 45 -7.69 -8.05 23.07
C LYS A 45 -6.55 -7.65 22.15
N THR A 46 -6.64 -8.01 20.87
CA THR A 46 -5.56 -7.77 19.90
C THR A 46 -6.06 -6.91 18.73
N LEU A 47 -5.24 -5.98 18.31
CA LEU A 47 -5.40 -5.13 17.14
C LEU A 47 -4.33 -5.48 16.13
N ARG A 48 -4.65 -5.45 14.84
CA ARG A 48 -3.69 -5.46 13.75
C ARG A 48 -3.44 -4.01 13.30
N PHE A 49 -2.20 -3.65 13.03
CA PHE A 49 -1.88 -2.33 12.50
C PHE A 49 -0.93 -2.42 11.30
N SER A 50 -1.07 -1.47 10.39
CA SER A 50 -0.27 -1.45 9.16
C SER A 50 1.11 -0.83 9.39
N ASP A 51 2.06 -1.19 8.52
CA ASP A 51 3.38 -0.56 8.48
C ASP A 51 3.31 0.87 7.93
N ILE A 52 4.30 1.68 8.26
CA ILE A 52 4.53 3.01 7.70
C ILE A 52 5.92 3.10 7.08
N ASN A 53 6.15 4.08 6.18
CA ASN A 53 7.41 4.22 5.45
C ASN A 53 8.55 4.82 6.27
N TYR A 54 8.83 4.23 7.44
CA TYR A 54 9.87 4.72 8.34
C TYR A 54 11.27 4.66 7.72
N ALA A 55 11.62 3.56 7.05
CA ALA A 55 12.98 3.33 6.53
C ALA A 55 13.43 4.39 5.50
N ILE A 56 12.49 4.88 4.67
CA ILE A 56 12.75 5.82 3.57
C ILE A 56 12.29 7.26 3.87
N ALA A 57 11.76 7.50 5.05
CA ALA A 57 11.35 8.84 5.45
C ALA A 57 12.53 9.81 5.55
N SER A 58 12.29 11.11 5.41
CA SER A 58 13.28 12.14 5.68
C SER A 58 13.74 12.09 7.15
N LYS A 59 14.81 12.78 7.49
CA LYS A 59 15.28 12.84 8.88
C LYS A 59 14.25 13.52 9.78
N GLU A 60 13.63 14.58 9.28
CA GLU A 60 12.57 15.33 9.95
C GLU A 60 11.34 14.45 10.17
N ASP A 61 10.88 13.73 9.13
CA ASP A 61 9.73 12.83 9.21
C ASP A 61 10.00 11.65 10.16
N LYS A 62 11.21 11.06 10.11
CA LYS A 62 11.62 10.03 11.07
C LYS A 62 11.54 10.53 12.50
N THR A 63 11.99 11.76 12.74
CA THR A 63 11.91 12.37 14.07
C THR A 63 10.45 12.58 14.49
N ALA A 64 9.60 13.07 13.59
CA ALA A 64 8.16 13.23 13.85
C ALA A 64 7.48 11.88 14.13
N MET A 65 7.74 10.85 13.32
CA MET A 65 7.22 9.49 13.53
C MET A 65 7.69 8.91 14.87
N PHE A 66 8.96 9.11 15.22
CA PHE A 66 9.54 8.67 16.48
C PHE A 66 8.87 9.36 17.68
N LEU A 67 8.63 10.66 17.61
CA LEU A 67 7.92 11.41 18.63
C LEU A 67 6.47 10.94 18.77
N SER A 68 5.74 10.78 17.66
CA SER A 68 4.36 10.27 17.68
C SER A 68 4.28 8.85 18.27
N TYR A 69 5.26 7.99 17.96
CA TYR A 69 5.36 6.66 18.57
C TYR A 69 5.68 6.73 20.06
N SER A 70 6.53 7.66 20.50
CA SER A 70 6.80 7.92 21.91
C SER A 70 5.55 8.38 22.65
N GLU A 71 4.72 9.23 22.03
CA GLU A 71 3.42 9.64 22.58
C GLU A 71 2.44 8.46 22.71
N LEU A 72 2.41 7.54 21.73
CA LEU A 72 1.65 6.30 21.84
C LEU A 72 2.10 5.49 23.07
N LEU A 73 3.40 5.33 23.27
CA LEU A 73 3.95 4.61 24.43
C LEU A 73 3.61 5.31 25.74
N ASN A 74 3.69 6.64 25.79
CA ASN A 74 3.33 7.45 26.96
C ASN A 74 1.83 7.38 27.31
N ALA A 75 0.97 7.07 26.33
CA ALA A 75 -0.46 6.93 26.55
C ALA A 75 -0.89 5.56 27.10
N LEU A 76 0.01 4.58 27.14
CA LEU A 76 -0.32 3.24 27.63
C LEU A 76 -0.77 3.27 29.09
N ASP A 77 -1.82 2.50 29.37
CA ASP A 77 -2.45 2.43 30.71
C ASP A 77 -1.57 1.69 31.71
N THR A 78 -1.31 2.31 32.87
CA THR A 78 -0.42 1.79 33.93
C THR A 78 -0.94 0.57 34.66
N GLY A 79 -2.24 0.22 34.49
CA GLY A 79 -2.87 -0.98 35.08
C GLY A 79 -2.91 -2.17 34.14
N SER A 80 -2.31 -2.06 32.96
CA SER A 80 -2.35 -3.08 31.91
C SER A 80 -0.95 -3.47 31.44
N THR A 81 -0.88 -4.54 30.65
CA THR A 81 0.30 -4.92 29.89
C THR A 81 -0.02 -4.78 28.41
N THR A 82 0.84 -4.09 27.68
CA THR A 82 0.78 -3.97 26.22
C THR A 82 1.87 -4.83 25.61
N LYS A 83 1.52 -5.61 24.61
CA LYS A 83 2.48 -6.40 23.82
C LYS A 83 2.44 -5.98 22.38
N ILE A 84 3.56 -5.57 21.81
CA ILE A 84 3.74 -5.31 20.39
C ILE A 84 4.38 -6.55 19.78
N THR A 85 3.77 -7.13 18.76
CA THR A 85 4.28 -8.34 18.09
C THR A 85 4.46 -8.07 16.60
N ILE A 86 5.64 -8.40 16.09
CA ILE A 86 5.93 -8.49 14.65
C ILE A 86 5.92 -9.97 14.29
N ASN A 87 5.04 -10.36 13.39
CA ASN A 87 4.86 -11.73 12.94
C ASN A 87 5.32 -11.88 11.50
N ASN A 88 6.36 -12.64 11.27
CA ASN A 88 6.77 -13.10 9.94
C ASN A 88 5.98 -14.36 9.61
N LYS A 89 4.99 -14.21 8.75
CA LYS A 89 4.16 -15.30 8.26
C LYS A 89 4.67 -15.78 6.93
N ARG A 90 4.93 -17.08 6.76
CA ARG A 90 5.22 -17.63 5.44
C ARG A 90 4.00 -17.46 4.54
N LEU A 91 4.23 -17.01 3.30
CA LEU A 91 3.20 -17.04 2.27
C LEU A 91 2.85 -18.52 2.00
N ASP A 92 1.61 -18.88 2.25
CA ASP A 92 1.09 -20.17 1.79
C ASP A 92 1.09 -20.16 0.26
N ARG A 93 1.93 -20.99 -0.33
CA ARG A 93 2.08 -21.12 -1.77
C ARG A 93 0.74 -21.44 -2.46
N ARG A 94 -0.11 -22.26 -1.85
CA ARG A 94 -1.41 -22.64 -2.43
C ARG A 94 -2.39 -21.47 -2.43
N ASN A 95 -2.48 -20.74 -1.31
CA ASN A 95 -3.31 -19.54 -1.23
C ASN A 95 -2.82 -18.47 -2.20
N PHE A 96 -1.49 -18.26 -2.26
CA PHE A 96 -0.87 -17.35 -3.22
C PHE A 96 -1.22 -17.73 -4.67
N GLU A 97 -1.07 -19.01 -5.03
CA GLU A 97 -1.41 -19.50 -6.37
C GLU A 97 -2.90 -19.27 -6.69
N GLN A 98 -3.80 -19.44 -5.73
CA GLN A 98 -5.23 -19.20 -5.91
C GLN A 98 -5.61 -17.70 -5.99
N GLU A 99 -4.86 -16.85 -5.32
CA GLU A 99 -5.16 -15.41 -5.23
C GLU A 99 -4.56 -14.57 -6.37
N ILE A 100 -3.42 -14.98 -6.92
CA ILE A 100 -2.66 -14.20 -7.90
C ILE A 100 -2.60 -14.84 -9.27
N LEU A 101 -2.52 -16.18 -9.35
CA LEU A 101 -2.42 -16.83 -10.64
C LEU A 101 -3.73 -16.73 -11.41
N ILE A 102 -3.59 -16.44 -12.70
CA ILE A 102 -4.72 -16.31 -13.61
C ILE A 102 -5.12 -17.72 -14.11
N PRO A 103 -6.35 -18.18 -13.82
CA PRO A 103 -6.80 -19.48 -14.29
C PRO A 103 -6.95 -19.51 -15.81
N PRO A 104 -6.74 -20.66 -16.48
CA PRO A 104 -7.00 -20.80 -17.91
C PRO A 104 -8.50 -20.65 -18.20
N LYS A 105 -8.83 -19.98 -19.30
CA LYS A 105 -10.21 -19.73 -19.76
C LYS A 105 -10.61 -20.56 -20.99
N GLY A 106 -9.67 -21.27 -21.62
CA GLY A 106 -9.89 -22.06 -22.84
C GLY A 106 -9.93 -21.20 -24.10
N ASP A 107 -9.32 -20.02 -24.09
CA ASP A 107 -9.24 -19.08 -25.19
C ASP A 107 -7.80 -18.94 -25.74
N ASP A 108 -7.64 -18.16 -26.82
CA ASP A 108 -6.35 -17.92 -27.48
C ASP A 108 -5.30 -17.24 -26.60
N LEU A 109 -5.70 -16.68 -25.44
CA LEU A 109 -4.82 -16.00 -24.49
C LEU A 109 -4.23 -16.96 -23.43
N ASP A 110 -4.60 -18.24 -23.40
CA ASP A 110 -4.10 -19.18 -22.40
C ASP A 110 -2.58 -19.40 -22.47
N GLY A 111 -1.98 -19.26 -23.64
CA GLY A 111 -0.51 -19.22 -23.77
C GLY A 111 0.12 -18.06 -23.01
N GLY A 112 -0.48 -16.87 -23.09
CA GLY A 112 -0.08 -15.69 -22.35
C GLY A 112 -0.28 -15.85 -20.83
N ARG A 113 -1.40 -16.46 -20.40
CA ARG A 113 -1.64 -16.76 -18.97
C ARG A 113 -0.56 -17.68 -18.39
N LYS A 114 -0.14 -18.70 -19.14
CA LYS A 114 0.97 -19.59 -18.72
C LYS A 114 2.28 -18.83 -18.54
N GLU A 115 2.67 -17.98 -19.51
CA GLU A 115 3.88 -17.16 -19.42
C GLU A 115 3.83 -16.18 -18.25
N TYR A 116 2.69 -15.51 -18.08
CA TYR A 116 2.49 -14.55 -16.99
C TYR A 116 2.55 -15.21 -15.62
N ASN A 117 1.88 -16.35 -15.45
CA ASN A 117 1.90 -17.14 -14.23
C ASN A 117 3.30 -17.69 -13.91
N ALA A 118 4.04 -18.17 -14.93
CA ALA A 118 5.43 -18.61 -14.74
C ALA A 118 6.32 -17.47 -14.24
N MET A 119 6.19 -16.28 -14.82
CA MET A 119 6.90 -15.09 -14.36
C MET A 119 6.56 -14.73 -12.90
N LEU A 120 5.27 -14.79 -12.51
CA LEU A 120 4.87 -14.54 -11.12
C LEU A 120 5.45 -15.58 -10.15
N LEU A 121 5.45 -16.85 -10.51
CA LEU A 121 6.03 -17.92 -9.70
C LEU A 121 7.54 -17.77 -9.55
N ASP A 122 8.27 -17.41 -10.62
CA ASP A 122 9.70 -17.12 -10.56
C ASP A 122 9.98 -15.94 -9.61
N LYS A 123 9.16 -14.88 -9.69
CA LYS A 123 9.30 -13.73 -8.79
C LYS A 123 9.08 -14.07 -7.31
N VAL A 124 8.20 -14.99 -7.01
CA VAL A 124 7.98 -15.49 -5.64
C VAL A 124 9.14 -16.38 -5.19
N THR A 125 9.67 -17.18 -6.09
CA THR A 125 10.79 -18.08 -5.78
C THR A 125 12.11 -17.32 -5.64
N ASP A 126 12.36 -16.33 -6.50
CA ASP A 126 13.52 -15.44 -6.45
C ASP A 126 13.43 -14.39 -5.34
N SER A 127 12.21 -14.03 -4.91
CA SER A 127 12.04 -13.19 -3.74
C SER A 127 12.55 -13.98 -2.54
N SER A 128 13.71 -13.60 -2.03
CA SER A 128 14.29 -14.15 -0.80
C SER A 128 13.36 -14.02 0.42
N ASN A 129 12.19 -13.43 0.25
CA ASN A 129 11.18 -13.20 1.27
C ASN A 129 9.82 -13.75 0.84
N SER A 130 9.66 -15.07 0.94
CA SER A 130 8.33 -15.71 0.99
C SER A 130 7.60 -15.43 2.32
N VAL A 131 7.84 -14.27 2.93
CA VAL A 131 7.35 -13.90 4.26
C VAL A 131 6.66 -12.55 4.19
N VAL A 132 5.41 -12.52 4.65
CA VAL A 132 4.66 -11.29 4.92
C VAL A 132 4.81 -10.93 6.39
N GLN A 133 5.07 -9.65 6.67
CA GLN A 133 5.12 -9.15 8.04
C GLN A 133 3.77 -8.56 8.44
N GLU A 134 3.20 -9.10 9.51
CA GLU A 134 2.02 -8.55 10.17
C GLU A 134 2.40 -8.01 11.55
N ARG A 135 1.71 -6.98 12.00
CA ARG A 135 1.99 -6.29 13.26
C ARG A 135 0.75 -6.24 14.13
N TYR A 136 0.94 -6.56 15.41
CA TYR A 136 -0.15 -6.62 16.38
C TYR A 136 0.16 -5.84 17.64
N ILE A 137 -0.86 -5.19 18.20
CA ILE A 137 -0.87 -4.71 19.57
C ILE A 137 -1.86 -5.56 20.35
N THR A 138 -1.39 -6.25 21.37
CA THR A 138 -2.22 -7.01 22.29
C THR A 138 -2.26 -6.31 23.65
N LEU A 139 -3.43 -5.82 24.02
CA LEU A 139 -3.71 -5.22 25.31
C LEU A 139 -4.20 -6.30 26.28
N SER A 140 -3.70 -6.30 27.52
CA SER A 140 -4.12 -7.29 28.50
C SER A 140 -4.28 -6.67 29.89
N VAL A 141 -5.29 -7.13 30.63
CA VAL A 141 -5.67 -6.57 31.92
C VAL A 141 -6.26 -7.65 32.85
N HIS A 142 -6.02 -7.53 34.16
CA HIS A 142 -6.68 -8.34 35.17
C HIS A 142 -8.01 -7.70 35.56
N LYS A 143 -9.14 -8.40 35.34
CA LYS A 143 -10.48 -7.97 35.71
C LYS A 143 -11.26 -9.11 36.36
N LYS A 144 -12.34 -8.78 37.05
CA LYS A 144 -13.20 -9.78 37.73
C LYS A 144 -14.08 -10.54 36.75
N ASN A 145 -14.55 -9.87 35.72
CA ASN A 145 -15.43 -10.41 34.68
C ASN A 145 -15.12 -9.81 33.30
N VAL A 146 -15.77 -10.36 32.27
CA VAL A 146 -15.54 -9.95 30.87
C VAL A 146 -16.12 -8.58 30.58
N GLU A 147 -17.20 -8.16 31.25
CA GLU A 147 -17.86 -6.88 31.05
C GLU A 147 -16.95 -5.72 31.50
N GLU A 148 -16.29 -5.87 32.64
CA GLU A 148 -15.28 -4.92 33.11
C GLU A 148 -14.06 -4.87 32.17
N ALA A 149 -13.69 -6.02 31.59
CA ALA A 149 -12.60 -6.10 30.62
C ALA A 149 -12.97 -5.40 29.30
N ARG A 150 -14.21 -5.59 28.81
CA ARG A 150 -14.72 -4.90 27.61
C ARG A 150 -14.73 -3.40 27.77
N ALA A 151 -15.30 -2.91 28.86
CA ALA A 151 -15.32 -1.46 29.15
C ALA A 151 -13.91 -0.85 29.21
N PHE A 152 -12.91 -1.61 29.67
CA PHE A 152 -11.52 -1.21 29.64
C PHE A 152 -10.97 -1.21 28.20
N PHE A 153 -11.21 -2.28 27.42
CA PHE A 153 -10.72 -2.40 26.06
C PHE A 153 -11.34 -1.36 25.13
N ASP A 154 -12.64 -1.08 25.24
CA ASP A 154 -13.31 -0.08 24.40
C ASP A 154 -12.62 1.29 24.48
N ARG A 155 -12.22 1.70 25.66
CA ARG A 155 -11.47 2.95 25.87
C ARG A 155 -10.05 2.88 25.33
N THR A 156 -9.29 1.84 25.71
CA THR A 156 -7.85 1.76 25.39
C THR A 156 -7.59 1.42 23.93
N VAL A 157 -8.47 0.63 23.30
CA VAL A 157 -8.44 0.35 21.87
C VAL A 157 -8.69 1.60 21.05
N HIS A 158 -9.71 2.38 21.44
CA HIS A 158 -10.02 3.64 20.74
C HIS A 158 -8.85 4.62 20.79
N ASP A 159 -8.21 4.79 21.94
CA ASP A 159 -7.04 5.68 22.10
C ASP A 159 -5.84 5.17 21.27
N ALA A 160 -5.53 3.88 21.35
CA ALA A 160 -4.44 3.29 20.58
C ALA A 160 -4.68 3.40 19.06
N SER A 161 -5.91 3.10 18.60
CA SER A 161 -6.28 3.20 17.17
C SER A 161 -6.21 4.64 16.66
N SER A 162 -6.68 5.61 17.46
CA SER A 162 -6.62 7.03 17.09
C SER A 162 -5.17 7.50 16.91
N ARG A 163 -4.26 7.12 17.81
CA ARG A 163 -2.84 7.50 17.74
C ARG A 163 -2.11 6.81 16.58
N LEU A 164 -2.41 5.54 16.31
CA LEU A 164 -1.85 4.82 15.15
C LEU A 164 -2.34 5.43 13.84
N ASN A 165 -3.62 5.75 13.73
CA ASN A 165 -4.17 6.42 12.55
C ASN A 165 -3.55 7.81 12.33
N HIS A 166 -3.21 8.53 13.41
CA HIS A 166 -2.50 9.81 13.31
C HIS A 166 -1.08 9.67 12.73
N MET A 167 -0.49 8.48 12.86
CA MET A 167 0.80 8.12 12.26
C MET A 167 0.64 7.47 10.86
N ASP A 168 -0.51 7.59 10.23
CA ASP A 168 -0.85 6.90 8.95
C ASP A 168 -0.78 5.37 9.01
N SER A 169 -0.83 4.79 10.21
CA SER A 169 -0.91 3.34 10.42
C SER A 169 -2.37 2.93 10.65
N ARG A 170 -2.98 2.26 9.68
CA ARG A 170 -4.35 1.76 9.79
C ARG A 170 -4.43 0.71 10.88
N CYS A 171 -5.45 0.80 11.73
CA CYS A 171 -5.66 -0.10 12.85
C CYS A 171 -7.00 -0.83 12.71
N GLU A 172 -6.99 -2.14 12.93
CA GLU A 172 -8.13 -3.04 12.83
C GLU A 172 -8.25 -3.90 14.09
N GLU A 173 -9.46 -3.98 14.65
CA GLU A 173 -9.74 -4.88 15.76
C GLU A 173 -9.92 -6.31 15.25
N LEU A 174 -9.21 -7.25 15.84
CA LEU A 174 -9.31 -8.67 15.47
C LEU A 174 -10.42 -9.36 16.26
N ASP A 175 -11.24 -10.11 15.56
CA ASP A 175 -12.23 -10.99 16.15
C ASP A 175 -11.65 -12.32 16.68
N ALA A 176 -12.47 -13.23 17.17
CA ALA A 176 -12.01 -14.50 17.69
C ALA A 176 -11.41 -15.39 16.59
N ALA A 177 -11.99 -15.39 15.40
CA ALA A 177 -11.53 -16.21 14.28
C ALA A 177 -10.17 -15.70 13.77
N ASP A 178 -10.02 -14.37 13.63
CA ASP A 178 -8.76 -13.75 13.23
C ASP A 178 -7.62 -14.09 14.19
N ARG A 179 -7.86 -13.95 15.50
CA ARG A 179 -6.85 -14.28 16.51
C ARG A 179 -6.50 -15.77 16.56
N LEU A 180 -7.48 -16.63 16.36
CA LEU A 180 -7.21 -18.08 16.26
C LEU A 180 -6.46 -18.40 14.97
N HIS A 181 -6.73 -17.72 13.85
CA HIS A 181 -6.03 -17.91 12.59
C HIS A 181 -4.53 -17.58 12.73
N ILE A 182 -4.18 -16.49 13.41
CA ILE A 182 -2.78 -16.15 13.70
C ILE A 182 -2.07 -17.28 14.47
N LEU A 183 -2.76 -17.84 15.46
CA LEU A 183 -2.22 -18.95 16.25
C LEU A 183 -2.15 -20.25 15.46
N HIS A 184 -3.14 -20.53 14.62
CA HIS A 184 -3.14 -21.68 13.72
C HIS A 184 -1.94 -21.63 12.78
N ASP A 185 -1.71 -20.52 12.10
CA ASP A 185 -0.62 -20.36 11.15
C ASP A 185 0.77 -20.54 11.81
N PHE A 186 0.88 -20.20 13.08
CA PHE A 186 2.10 -20.41 13.83
C PHE A 186 2.24 -21.87 14.35
N TYR A 187 1.17 -22.44 14.89
CA TYR A 187 1.22 -23.78 15.46
C TYR A 187 1.20 -24.89 14.40
N ARG A 188 0.62 -24.63 13.23
CA ARG A 188 0.45 -25.56 12.12
C ARG A 188 1.08 -25.04 10.84
N VAL A 189 2.36 -24.66 10.91
CA VAL A 189 3.11 -24.13 9.76
C VAL A 189 3.10 -25.12 8.59
N GLY A 190 2.62 -24.67 7.43
CA GLY A 190 2.43 -25.44 6.21
C GLY A 190 1.00 -25.95 6.00
N GLU A 191 0.10 -25.66 6.93
CA GLU A 191 -1.33 -26.00 6.86
C GLU A 191 -2.21 -24.73 6.94
N GLU A 192 -1.67 -23.55 6.59
CA GLU A 192 -2.34 -22.25 6.71
C GLU A 192 -3.68 -22.21 5.95
N SER A 193 -3.77 -22.92 4.80
CA SER A 193 -5.00 -23.04 4.00
C SER A 193 -6.07 -23.93 4.61
N GLU A 194 -5.74 -24.70 5.64
CA GLU A 194 -6.66 -25.67 6.26
C GLU A 194 -7.45 -25.05 7.41
N PHE A 195 -7.12 -23.82 7.82
CA PHE A 195 -7.84 -23.15 8.89
C PHE A 195 -9.32 -22.96 8.56
N ARG A 196 -10.17 -23.56 9.40
CA ARG A 196 -11.62 -23.41 9.34
C ARG A 196 -12.15 -23.32 10.75
N PHE A 197 -12.72 -22.17 11.07
CA PHE A 197 -13.29 -21.94 12.39
C PHE A 197 -14.55 -21.08 12.27
N ASP A 198 -15.66 -21.62 12.76
CA ASP A 198 -16.88 -20.90 13.03
C ASP A 198 -17.27 -21.12 14.50
N LEU A 199 -17.30 -20.02 15.26
CA LEU A 199 -17.57 -20.08 16.71
C LEU A 199 -18.96 -20.64 17.02
N ARG A 200 -19.98 -20.31 16.22
CA ARG A 200 -21.37 -20.77 16.43
C ARG A 200 -21.50 -22.25 16.13
N GLU A 201 -20.88 -22.70 15.05
CA GLU A 201 -20.88 -24.11 14.66
C GLU A 201 -20.11 -24.96 15.66
N ASN A 202 -18.93 -24.53 16.12
CA ASN A 202 -18.16 -25.23 17.14
C ASN A 202 -18.91 -25.34 18.47
N MET A 203 -19.56 -24.27 18.92
CA MET A 203 -20.39 -24.30 20.12
C MET A 203 -21.56 -25.29 19.98
N LYS A 204 -22.23 -25.29 18.83
CA LYS A 204 -23.35 -26.19 18.54
C LYS A 204 -22.92 -27.65 18.54
N ASN A 205 -21.73 -27.95 18.03
CA ASN A 205 -21.18 -29.30 17.90
C ASN A 205 -20.41 -29.74 19.16
N GLY A 206 -20.30 -28.91 20.21
CA GLY A 206 -19.56 -29.23 21.43
C GLY A 206 -18.04 -29.37 21.22
N ARG A 207 -17.48 -28.85 20.14
CA ARG A 207 -16.06 -28.91 19.84
C ARG A 207 -15.27 -27.81 20.55
N SER A 208 -14.05 -28.13 20.97
CA SER A 208 -13.15 -27.13 21.52
C SER A 208 -12.62 -26.21 20.42
N PHE A 209 -12.57 -24.88 20.66
CA PHE A 209 -11.89 -23.96 19.75
C PHE A 209 -10.39 -24.27 19.63
N LYS A 210 -9.80 -24.95 20.62
CA LYS A 210 -8.40 -25.39 20.60
C LYS A 210 -8.12 -26.43 19.52
N ASP A 211 -9.13 -27.20 19.09
CA ASP A 211 -8.98 -28.16 18.00
C ASP A 211 -8.59 -27.50 16.68
N ALA A 212 -9.02 -26.24 16.48
CA ALA A 212 -8.69 -25.47 15.29
C ALA A 212 -7.23 -24.97 15.22
N ILE A 213 -6.53 -24.92 16.36
CA ILE A 213 -5.19 -24.33 16.44
C ILE A 213 -4.12 -25.30 16.96
N CYS A 214 -4.52 -26.41 17.55
CA CYS A 214 -3.62 -27.32 18.25
C CYS A 214 -2.72 -28.06 17.24
N PRO A 215 -1.38 -28.08 17.40
CA PRO A 215 -0.52 -28.91 16.59
C PRO A 215 -0.67 -30.38 16.98
N ASP A 216 -0.28 -31.28 16.09
CA ASP A 216 -0.41 -32.74 16.32
C ASP A 216 0.47 -33.22 17.47
N SER A 217 1.62 -32.59 17.67
CA SER A 217 2.56 -32.94 18.75
C SER A 217 3.32 -31.71 19.22
N MET A 218 3.74 -31.72 20.50
CA MET A 218 4.58 -30.67 21.07
C MET A 218 5.52 -31.25 22.12
N GLU A 219 6.81 -31.11 21.92
CA GLU A 219 7.84 -31.61 22.83
C GLU A 219 8.82 -30.46 23.18
N PHE A 220 9.05 -30.23 24.48
CA PHE A 220 9.99 -29.21 24.96
C PHE A 220 11.29 -29.85 25.42
N LYS A 221 12.41 -29.37 24.87
CA LYS A 221 13.77 -29.76 25.25
C LYS A 221 14.43 -28.64 26.09
N LYS A 222 15.70 -28.82 26.38
CA LYS A 222 16.47 -27.84 27.15
C LYS A 222 16.52 -26.47 26.48
N ASP A 223 16.84 -26.40 25.19
CA ASP A 223 17.17 -25.20 24.42
C ASP A 223 16.29 -24.96 23.19
N HIS A 224 15.37 -25.90 22.92
CA HIS A 224 14.44 -25.83 21.77
C HIS A 224 13.17 -26.63 22.09
N PHE A 225 12.19 -26.54 21.17
CA PHE A 225 11.00 -27.38 21.17
C PHE A 225 10.77 -27.96 19.79
N ILE A 226 9.98 -29.04 19.72
CA ILE A 226 9.53 -29.67 18.47
C ILE A 226 8.00 -29.59 18.46
N MET A 227 7.44 -29.13 17.36
CA MET A 227 6.02 -28.85 17.21
C MET A 227 5.55 -29.24 15.80
N GLY A 228 4.68 -30.25 15.68
CA GLY A 228 4.21 -30.69 14.37
C GLY A 228 5.33 -31.07 13.39
N GLY A 229 6.46 -31.61 13.86
CA GLY A 229 7.63 -31.95 13.05
C GLY A 229 8.57 -30.76 12.73
N LYS A 230 8.23 -29.54 13.12
CA LYS A 230 9.11 -28.35 13.02
C LYS A 230 9.90 -28.16 14.29
N TYR A 231 11.12 -27.63 14.16
CA TYR A 231 11.98 -27.26 15.28
C TYR A 231 11.80 -25.78 15.60
N GLY A 232 11.61 -25.44 16.87
CA GLY A 232 11.44 -24.04 17.31
C GLY A 232 12.36 -23.68 18.46
N ARG A 233 12.72 -22.42 18.56
CA ARG A 233 13.54 -21.88 19.65
C ARG A 233 13.08 -20.50 20.07
N VAL A 234 13.00 -20.31 21.39
CA VAL A 234 12.71 -18.99 21.96
C VAL A 234 13.99 -18.38 22.47
N LEU A 235 14.21 -17.14 22.06
CA LEU A 235 15.30 -16.28 22.49
C LEU A 235 14.72 -15.08 23.25
N PHE A 236 15.53 -14.42 24.06
CA PHE A 236 15.18 -13.16 24.69
C PHE A 236 16.37 -12.20 24.70
N LEU A 237 16.09 -10.91 24.68
CA LEU A 237 17.13 -9.87 24.77
C LEU A 237 17.56 -9.74 26.23
N LYS A 238 18.76 -10.22 26.53
CA LYS A 238 19.30 -10.26 27.89
C LYS A 238 20.01 -8.96 28.25
N GLU A 239 20.84 -8.47 27.34
CA GLU A 239 21.62 -7.24 27.56
C GLU A 239 21.31 -6.24 26.44
N TYR A 240 21.13 -4.99 26.86
CA TYR A 240 20.80 -3.86 26.00
C TYR A 240 22.01 -2.92 25.95
N ALA A 241 22.35 -2.44 24.77
CA ALA A 241 23.37 -1.41 24.62
C ALA A 241 22.89 -0.09 25.23
N SER A 242 23.84 0.75 25.64
CA SER A 242 23.52 2.12 26.07
C SER A 242 22.93 2.98 24.97
N TYR A 243 23.23 2.64 23.71
CA TYR A 243 22.67 3.25 22.51
C TYR A 243 22.28 2.15 21.52
N ILE A 244 21.00 2.03 21.25
CA ILE A 244 20.44 1.08 20.26
C ILE A 244 20.08 1.86 19.01
N LYS A 245 20.35 1.29 17.83
CA LYS A 245 19.91 1.85 16.56
C LYS A 245 18.49 1.38 16.25
N ASP A 246 17.67 2.26 15.70
CA ASP A 246 16.30 2.01 15.28
C ASP A 246 16.16 0.90 14.21
N SER A 247 17.26 0.55 13.53
CA SER A 247 17.29 -0.55 12.54
C SER A 247 17.34 -1.96 13.16
N MET A 248 17.61 -2.10 14.47
CA MET A 248 17.84 -3.42 15.10
C MET A 248 16.62 -4.35 14.95
N ILE A 249 15.43 -3.87 15.27
CA ILE A 249 14.20 -4.67 15.18
C ILE A 249 13.95 -5.10 13.73
N ASN A 250 14.14 -4.19 12.78
CA ASN A 250 13.99 -4.46 11.36
C ASN A 250 15.00 -5.50 10.84
N GLU A 251 16.25 -5.45 11.33
CA GLU A 251 17.27 -6.43 10.97
C GLU A 251 16.96 -7.82 11.58
N LEU A 252 16.54 -7.89 12.85
CA LEU A 252 16.14 -9.14 13.50
C LEU A 252 14.92 -9.80 12.83
N THR A 253 13.97 -9.00 12.37
CA THR A 253 12.77 -9.49 11.69
C THR A 253 12.92 -9.65 10.19
N SER A 254 14.10 -9.42 9.62
CA SER A 254 14.37 -9.62 8.19
C SER A 254 14.68 -11.08 7.81
N LEU A 255 14.78 -11.99 8.79
CA LEU A 255 15.02 -13.41 8.54
C LEU A 255 13.83 -14.03 7.77
N ASN A 256 14.13 -14.71 6.66
CA ASN A 256 13.12 -15.37 5.84
C ASN A 256 12.64 -16.70 6.46
N ARG A 257 12.05 -16.62 7.62
CA ARG A 257 11.51 -17.75 8.41
C ARG A 257 10.24 -17.35 9.12
N SER A 258 9.43 -18.33 9.51
CA SER A 258 8.36 -18.10 10.49
C SER A 258 8.98 -17.65 11.81
N LEU A 259 8.67 -16.41 12.18
CA LEU A 259 9.27 -15.76 13.34
C LEU A 259 8.23 -14.82 13.97
N MET A 260 8.16 -14.82 15.31
CA MET A 260 7.47 -13.78 16.05
C MET A 260 8.45 -13.08 16.99
N LEU A 261 8.55 -11.76 16.86
CA LEU A 261 9.25 -10.90 17.83
C LEU A 261 8.20 -10.14 18.62
N SER A 262 8.23 -10.28 19.94
CA SER A 262 7.30 -9.61 20.84
C SER A 262 8.02 -8.74 21.86
N ILE A 263 7.46 -7.55 22.09
CA ILE A 263 7.89 -6.58 23.09
C ILE A 263 6.76 -6.44 24.10
N ASP A 264 6.92 -7.01 25.29
CA ASP A 264 6.01 -6.80 26.41
C ASP A 264 6.37 -5.51 27.12
N ILE A 265 5.38 -4.65 27.35
CA ILE A 265 5.53 -3.30 27.91
C ILE A 265 4.62 -3.17 29.12
N ILE A 266 5.19 -2.78 30.25
CA ILE A 266 4.47 -2.52 31.49
C ILE A 266 4.78 -1.08 31.92
N PRO A 267 3.86 -0.13 31.70
CA PRO A 267 4.05 1.25 32.14
C PRO A 267 4.02 1.36 33.68
N VAL A 268 4.91 2.15 34.23
CA VAL A 268 4.99 2.44 35.67
C VAL A 268 4.32 3.78 35.95
N PRO A 269 3.45 3.89 36.99
CA PRO A 269 2.90 5.19 37.41
C PRO A 269 4.04 6.17 37.69
N THR A 270 3.91 7.42 37.20
CA THR A 270 4.98 8.41 37.25
C THR A 270 5.45 8.73 38.71
N ASP A 271 4.49 8.79 39.62
CA ASP A 271 4.77 9.02 41.04
C ASP A 271 5.58 7.88 41.69
N GLU A 272 5.31 6.64 41.29
CA GLU A 272 6.07 5.47 41.74
C GLU A 272 7.45 5.42 41.07
N ALA A 273 7.54 5.73 39.79
CA ALA A 273 8.79 5.77 39.05
C ALA A 273 9.75 6.78 39.62
N VAL A 274 9.30 8.00 39.88
CA VAL A 274 10.11 9.07 40.52
C VAL A 274 10.57 8.65 41.91
N ARG A 275 9.68 8.09 42.75
CA ARG A 275 10.02 7.62 44.08
C ARG A 275 11.07 6.49 44.05
N GLU A 276 10.92 5.54 43.17
CA GLU A 276 11.88 4.44 43.01
C GLU A 276 13.27 4.95 42.60
N MET A 277 13.31 5.89 41.60
CA MET A 277 14.57 6.48 41.19
C MET A 277 15.21 7.35 42.25
N GLN A 278 14.44 8.09 43.06
CA GLN A 278 14.93 8.83 44.21
C GLN A 278 15.54 7.89 45.27
N ASN A 279 14.85 6.78 45.59
CA ASN A 279 15.37 5.77 46.53
C ASN A 279 16.65 5.11 46.00
N ARG A 280 16.71 4.81 44.73
CA ARG A 280 17.89 4.23 44.07
C ARG A 280 19.07 5.23 44.10
N LEU A 281 18.81 6.50 43.78
CA LEU A 281 19.82 7.55 43.86
C LEU A 281 20.38 7.69 45.29
N LEU A 282 19.49 7.70 46.29
CA LEU A 282 19.89 7.75 47.70
C LEU A 282 20.77 6.55 48.07
N GLY A 283 20.44 5.35 47.59
CA GLY A 283 21.26 4.14 47.79
C GLY A 283 22.66 4.27 47.18
N VAL A 284 22.75 4.76 45.94
CA VAL A 284 24.03 4.99 45.24
C VAL A 284 24.86 6.07 45.98
N GLU A 285 24.26 7.19 46.36
CA GLU A 285 24.91 8.26 47.09
C GLU A 285 25.43 7.75 48.47
N THR A 286 24.65 6.88 49.12
CA THR A 286 25.08 6.22 50.37
C THR A 286 26.29 5.32 50.12
N ASN A 287 26.30 4.55 49.04
CA ASN A 287 27.45 3.70 48.70
C ASN A 287 28.72 4.52 48.39
N VAL A 288 28.58 5.62 47.64
CA VAL A 288 29.68 6.55 47.38
C VAL A 288 30.22 7.14 48.70
N THR A 289 29.30 7.60 49.54
CA THR A 289 29.69 8.17 50.87
C THR A 289 30.38 7.13 51.74
N ASN A 290 29.88 5.89 51.80
CA ASN A 290 30.49 4.82 52.57
C ASN A 290 31.87 4.43 52.01
N TRP A 291 32.01 4.43 50.68
CA TRP A 291 33.32 4.20 50.06
C TRP A 291 34.30 5.30 50.39
N GLN A 292 33.91 6.58 50.28
CA GLN A 292 34.75 7.74 50.69
C GLN A 292 35.15 7.68 52.16
N ARG A 293 34.23 7.35 53.09
CA ARG A 293 34.51 7.17 54.51
C ARG A 293 35.56 6.09 54.75
N ARG A 294 35.47 4.96 54.04
CA ARG A 294 36.47 3.87 54.13
C ARG A 294 37.84 4.32 53.63
N GLN A 295 37.93 5.08 52.53
CA GLN A 295 39.20 5.61 52.05
C GLN A 295 39.80 6.61 53.00
N ASN A 296 39.01 7.51 53.57
CA ASN A 296 39.44 8.47 54.54
C ASN A 296 39.95 7.78 55.80
N ALA A 297 39.31 6.74 56.32
CA ALA A 297 39.77 5.94 57.47
C ALA A 297 41.09 5.24 57.16
N ASN A 298 41.39 4.94 55.88
CA ASN A 298 42.70 4.39 55.48
C ASN A 298 43.73 5.47 55.07
N ASN A 299 43.53 6.74 55.48
CA ASN A 299 44.35 7.90 55.14
C ASN A 299 44.56 8.15 53.64
N ASN A 300 43.63 7.66 52.75
CA ASN A 300 43.71 7.85 51.36
C ASN A 300 42.72 8.96 50.88
N PHE A 301 43.01 10.21 51.19
CA PHE A 301 42.16 11.38 50.99
C PHE A 301 42.02 11.80 49.50
N SER A 302 42.92 11.33 48.63
CA SER A 302 42.91 11.62 47.19
C SER A 302 42.30 10.51 46.34
N ALA A 303 41.70 9.50 46.96
CA ALA A 303 41.12 8.39 46.25
C ALA A 303 39.93 8.84 45.40
N VAL A 304 39.96 8.56 44.08
CA VAL A 304 38.90 8.83 43.14
C VAL A 304 37.84 7.76 43.30
N VAL A 305 36.56 8.17 43.31
CA VAL A 305 35.41 7.24 43.33
C VAL A 305 35.54 6.22 42.19
N PRO A 306 35.35 4.92 42.44
CA PRO A 306 35.37 3.91 41.37
C PRO A 306 34.45 4.29 40.23
N TYR A 307 34.92 4.07 38.99
CA TYR A 307 34.21 4.42 37.78
C TYR A 307 32.79 3.85 37.77
N ASP A 308 32.60 2.61 38.20
CA ASP A 308 31.28 1.94 38.21
C ASP A 308 30.28 2.64 39.13
N LEU A 309 30.71 3.13 40.31
CA LEU A 309 29.86 3.88 41.24
C LEU A 309 29.49 5.27 40.70
N GLU A 310 30.46 5.94 40.08
CA GLU A 310 30.24 7.25 39.46
C GLU A 310 29.33 7.13 38.23
N GLN A 311 29.51 6.09 37.44
CA GLN A 311 28.64 5.79 36.29
C GLN A 311 27.20 5.48 36.73
N GLN A 312 27.00 4.63 37.73
CA GLN A 312 25.68 4.34 38.32
C GLN A 312 24.98 5.60 38.84
N ARG A 313 25.76 6.47 39.50
CA ARG A 313 25.26 7.74 40.01
C ARG A 313 24.77 8.66 38.88
N LYS A 314 25.58 8.79 37.83
CA LYS A 314 25.26 9.59 36.65
C LYS A 314 24.00 9.06 35.94
N GLU A 315 23.95 7.77 35.63
CA GLU A 315 22.81 7.13 34.98
C GLU A 315 21.52 7.27 35.79
N THR A 316 21.59 7.12 37.12
CA THR A 316 20.40 7.25 37.98
C THR A 316 19.89 8.69 38.03
N ARG A 317 20.79 9.68 38.02
CA ARG A 317 20.43 11.11 37.96
C ARG A 317 19.82 11.47 36.61
N GLU A 318 20.44 11.06 35.51
CA GLU A 318 19.92 11.30 34.15
C GLU A 318 18.51 10.71 34.01
N MET A 319 18.28 9.49 34.48
CA MET A 319 16.97 8.88 34.46
C MET A 319 15.94 9.62 35.32
N LEU A 320 16.33 10.14 36.48
CA LEU A 320 15.46 10.96 37.33
C LEU A 320 15.13 12.30 36.67
N ASP A 321 16.09 12.94 36.02
CA ASP A 321 15.89 14.17 35.28
C ASP A 321 14.97 13.95 34.07
N ASP A 322 15.14 12.85 33.34
CA ASP A 322 14.25 12.46 32.22
C ASP A 322 12.80 12.30 32.67
N LEU A 323 12.56 11.65 33.82
CA LEU A 323 11.23 11.44 34.40
C LEU A 323 10.58 12.71 34.93
N THR A 324 11.37 13.71 35.37
CA THR A 324 10.84 14.91 36.02
C THR A 324 10.76 16.14 35.11
N THR A 325 11.62 16.22 34.09
CA THR A 325 11.78 17.42 33.26
C THR A 325 11.52 17.22 31.76
N ARG A 326 11.59 15.96 31.23
CA ARG A 326 11.57 15.68 29.81
C ARG A 326 10.34 14.90 29.33
N ASP A 327 9.29 14.83 30.13
CA ASP A 327 8.04 14.07 29.82
C ASP A 327 8.28 12.60 29.45
N GLN A 328 9.38 12.00 29.98
CA GLN A 328 9.66 10.58 29.81
C GLN A 328 8.91 9.77 30.88
N ARG A 329 8.48 8.56 30.51
CA ARG A 329 7.92 7.61 31.46
C ARG A 329 8.86 6.43 31.68
N MET A 330 8.80 5.84 32.86
CA MET A 330 9.48 4.60 33.15
C MET A 330 8.60 3.42 32.76
N MET A 331 9.17 2.46 32.04
CA MET A 331 8.49 1.24 31.62
C MET A 331 9.39 0.03 31.91
N PHE A 332 8.76 -1.09 32.23
CA PHE A 332 9.44 -2.37 32.21
C PHE A 332 9.15 -3.05 30.89
N ALA A 333 10.17 -3.56 30.22
CA ALA A 333 10.04 -4.24 28.95
C ALA A 333 10.76 -5.60 28.93
N VAL A 334 10.21 -6.52 28.14
CA VAL A 334 10.84 -7.79 27.78
C VAL A 334 10.73 -7.95 26.27
N VAL A 335 11.85 -8.19 25.61
CA VAL A 335 11.89 -8.53 24.19
C VAL A 335 12.13 -10.02 24.06
N THR A 336 11.19 -10.71 23.40
CA THR A 336 11.26 -12.15 23.10
C THR A 336 11.16 -12.38 21.60
N LEU A 337 11.85 -13.40 21.14
CA LEU A 337 11.80 -13.81 19.73
C LEU A 337 11.67 -15.32 19.68
N VAL A 338 10.68 -15.83 18.94
CA VAL A 338 10.56 -17.25 18.59
C VAL A 338 10.71 -17.42 17.10
N HIS A 339 11.48 -18.41 16.67
CA HIS A 339 11.61 -18.76 15.26
C HIS A 339 11.49 -20.27 15.06
N LEU A 340 11.07 -20.66 13.87
CA LEU A 340 10.84 -22.03 13.46
C LEU A 340 11.72 -22.39 12.26
N ALA A 341 12.18 -23.66 12.21
CA ALA A 341 12.96 -24.21 11.11
C ALA A 341 12.51 -25.63 10.77
N ASP A 342 12.90 -26.13 9.60
CA ASP A 342 12.54 -27.49 9.15
C ASP A 342 13.46 -28.55 9.73
N SER A 343 14.68 -28.19 10.13
CA SER A 343 15.66 -29.06 10.78
C SER A 343 16.32 -28.41 11.98
N LYS A 344 17.00 -29.21 12.81
CA LYS A 344 17.77 -28.71 13.96
C LYS A 344 18.99 -27.90 13.53
N GLU A 345 19.63 -28.32 12.44
CA GLU A 345 20.80 -27.66 11.86
C GLU A 345 20.45 -26.26 11.34
N GLU A 346 19.32 -26.13 10.63
CA GLU A 346 18.80 -24.83 10.21
C GLU A 346 18.46 -23.95 11.41
N LEU A 347 17.79 -24.52 12.44
CA LEU A 347 17.45 -23.80 13.66
C LEU A 347 18.69 -23.21 14.33
N ASP A 348 19.78 -23.98 14.40
CA ASP A 348 21.04 -23.56 15.01
C ASP A 348 21.70 -22.44 14.17
N SER A 349 21.74 -22.58 12.86
CA SER A 349 22.27 -21.57 11.91
C SER A 349 21.48 -20.25 11.99
N ASP A 350 20.15 -20.34 11.96
CA ASP A 350 19.26 -19.17 12.07
C ASP A 350 19.44 -18.48 13.44
N THR A 351 19.59 -19.23 14.52
CA THR A 351 19.86 -18.71 15.86
C THR A 351 21.18 -17.95 15.90
N GLU A 352 22.25 -18.50 15.28
CA GLU A 352 23.57 -17.84 15.25
C GLU A 352 23.50 -16.53 14.45
N THR A 353 22.76 -16.52 13.35
CA THR A 353 22.49 -15.31 12.55
C THR A 353 21.79 -14.24 13.38
N LEU A 354 20.71 -14.58 14.08
CA LEU A 354 19.97 -13.65 14.95
C LEU A 354 20.86 -13.10 16.08
N GLN A 355 21.65 -13.96 16.69
CA GLN A 355 22.61 -13.54 17.74
C GLN A 355 23.72 -12.65 17.17
N SER A 356 24.17 -12.89 15.95
CA SER A 356 25.15 -12.05 15.27
C SER A 356 24.59 -10.66 14.97
N ILE A 357 23.32 -10.57 14.52
CA ILE A 357 22.64 -9.28 14.33
C ILE A 357 22.56 -8.52 15.67
N ALA A 358 22.15 -9.17 16.74
CA ALA A 358 22.08 -8.52 18.05
C ALA A 358 23.46 -8.01 18.52
N ARG A 359 24.53 -8.81 18.34
CA ARG A 359 25.91 -8.40 18.65
C ARG A 359 26.40 -7.20 17.84
N LYS A 360 26.00 -7.11 16.56
CA LYS A 360 26.26 -5.93 15.69
C LYS A 360 25.72 -4.63 16.33
N HIS A 361 24.60 -4.74 17.05
CA HIS A 361 23.96 -3.64 17.78
C HIS A 361 24.40 -3.57 19.25
N LEU A 362 25.48 -4.24 19.63
CA LEU A 362 26.02 -4.30 21.01
C LEU A 362 25.01 -4.84 22.03
N CYS A 363 24.04 -5.63 21.57
CA CYS A 363 23.03 -6.28 22.40
C CYS A 363 23.30 -7.79 22.49
N GLN A 364 22.80 -8.43 23.55
CA GLN A 364 22.93 -9.87 23.72
C GLN A 364 21.56 -10.56 23.63
N LEU A 365 21.33 -11.27 22.53
CA LEU A 365 20.19 -12.17 22.37
C LEU A 365 20.57 -13.58 22.84
N THR A 366 19.82 -14.14 23.78
CA THR A 366 20.18 -15.38 24.46
C THR A 366 19.05 -16.41 24.38
N THR A 367 19.36 -17.69 24.18
CA THR A 367 18.41 -18.80 24.20
C THR A 367 17.90 -19.05 25.63
N LEU A 368 16.59 -19.23 25.78
CA LEU A 368 15.98 -19.67 27.02
C LEU A 368 16.29 -21.16 27.27
N ASN A 369 17.02 -21.46 28.35
CA ASN A 369 17.30 -22.84 28.76
C ASN A 369 16.27 -23.32 29.80
N TRP A 370 15.65 -24.47 29.55
CA TRP A 370 14.63 -25.10 30.41
C TRP A 370 13.34 -24.27 30.61
N GLN A 371 13.17 -23.22 29.83
CA GLN A 371 12.01 -22.31 29.88
C GLN A 371 11.39 -22.09 28.48
N GLN A 372 11.58 -23.02 27.56
CA GLN A 372 11.08 -22.88 26.19
C GLN A 372 9.55 -22.79 26.14
N ALA A 373 8.83 -23.55 27.00
CA ALA A 373 7.37 -23.48 27.08
C ALA A 373 6.86 -22.12 27.59
N ASP A 374 7.46 -21.59 28.64
CA ASP A 374 7.11 -20.28 29.18
C ASP A 374 7.50 -19.15 28.21
N GLY A 375 8.64 -19.32 27.57
CA GLY A 375 9.10 -18.41 26.51
C GLY A 375 8.16 -18.38 25.31
N LEU A 376 7.71 -19.53 24.84
CA LEU A 376 6.76 -19.63 23.72
C LEU A 376 5.47 -18.86 24.03
N VAL A 377 4.86 -19.10 25.20
CA VAL A 377 3.65 -18.37 25.62
C VAL A 377 3.90 -16.86 25.70
N THR A 378 5.11 -16.44 26.11
CA THR A 378 5.47 -15.03 26.18
C THR A 378 5.69 -14.42 24.79
N ALA A 379 6.26 -15.18 23.85
CA ALA A 379 6.53 -14.67 22.49
C ALA A 379 5.29 -14.55 21.61
N LEU A 380 4.21 -15.28 21.90
CA LEU A 380 2.97 -15.24 21.13
C LEU A 380 2.08 -14.04 21.49
N PRO A 381 1.19 -13.54 20.57
CA PRO A 381 0.32 -12.40 20.81
C PRO A 381 -0.87 -12.73 21.72
N LEU A 382 -0.59 -13.37 22.84
CA LEU A 382 -1.60 -13.77 23.85
C LEU A 382 -1.80 -12.70 24.92
N GLY A 383 -0.82 -11.81 25.13
CA GLY A 383 -0.83 -10.84 26.23
C GLY A 383 -0.40 -11.44 27.57
N LEU A 384 0.30 -12.56 27.54
CA LEU A 384 0.86 -13.24 28.73
C LEU A 384 2.38 -13.06 28.77
N ARG A 385 2.93 -12.94 29.99
CA ARG A 385 4.36 -12.91 30.28
C ARG A 385 4.72 -13.95 31.34
N ARG A 386 5.43 -15.01 30.94
CA ARG A 386 5.83 -16.10 31.82
C ARG A 386 7.32 -16.17 32.12
N ILE A 387 8.14 -15.32 31.48
CA ILE A 387 9.56 -15.21 31.76
C ILE A 387 9.86 -13.97 32.61
N ASP A 388 10.91 -14.04 33.41
CA ASP A 388 11.39 -12.94 34.25
C ASP A 388 12.69 -12.38 33.69
N ALA A 389 12.56 -11.50 32.71
CA ALA A 389 13.67 -10.82 32.03
C ALA A 389 13.37 -9.33 31.85
N LEU A 390 12.68 -8.73 32.83
CA LEU A 390 12.26 -7.33 32.79
C LEU A 390 13.47 -6.40 32.79
N ARG A 391 13.46 -5.43 31.89
CA ARG A 391 14.40 -4.32 31.82
C ARG A 391 13.65 -3.01 32.06
N THR A 392 14.26 -2.12 32.82
CA THR A 392 13.77 -0.75 33.03
C THR A 392 14.25 0.12 31.87
N LEU A 393 13.34 0.74 31.17
CA LEU A 393 13.60 1.63 30.02
C LEU A 393 12.81 2.93 30.19
N THR A 394 13.33 4.03 29.66
CA THR A 394 12.56 5.27 29.45
C THR A 394 11.72 5.15 28.17
N THR A 395 10.78 6.04 27.98
CA THR A 395 9.97 6.09 26.74
C THR A 395 10.86 6.14 25.51
N GLU A 396 11.86 7.02 25.49
CA GLU A 396 12.78 7.19 24.36
C GLU A 396 13.59 5.92 24.09
N ALA A 397 14.14 5.29 25.14
CA ALA A 397 14.88 4.04 25.00
C ALA A 397 14.02 2.89 24.47
N LEU A 398 12.73 2.84 24.83
CA LEU A 398 11.78 1.86 24.31
C LEU A 398 11.35 2.21 22.88
N ALA A 399 11.15 3.48 22.56
CA ALA A 399 10.72 3.94 21.24
C ALA A 399 11.74 3.62 20.13
N VAL A 400 13.03 3.47 20.47
CA VAL A 400 14.04 2.99 19.51
C VAL A 400 13.73 1.58 18.98
N LEU A 401 12.97 0.77 19.73
CA LEU A 401 12.49 -0.54 19.27
C LEU A 401 11.25 -0.42 18.37
N ILE A 402 11.23 0.59 17.52
CA ILE A 402 10.12 0.93 16.64
C ILE A 402 9.79 -0.22 15.68
N PRO A 403 8.50 -0.64 15.56
CA PRO A 403 8.11 -1.80 14.76
C PRO A 403 7.87 -1.51 13.28
N PHE A 404 8.17 -0.31 12.81
CA PHE A 404 7.87 0.14 11.45
C PHE A 404 9.07 0.04 10.51
N LYS A 405 8.81 -0.31 9.25
CA LYS A 405 9.83 -0.47 8.22
C LYS A 405 9.42 0.19 6.89
N ALA A 406 8.44 -0.38 6.21
CA ALA A 406 7.98 0.10 4.91
C ALA A 406 6.56 -0.38 4.64
N GLN A 407 5.76 0.48 4.03
CA GLN A 407 4.41 0.12 3.59
C GLN A 407 4.44 -0.98 2.54
N GLU A 408 3.41 -1.81 2.57
CA GLU A 408 3.14 -2.84 1.56
C GLU A 408 1.86 -2.51 0.81
N ILE A 409 1.80 -2.90 -0.46
CA ILE A 409 0.61 -2.78 -1.29
C ILE A 409 0.23 -4.18 -1.72
N TRP A 410 -0.88 -4.67 -1.19
CA TRP A 410 -1.39 -6.00 -1.47
C TRP A 410 -2.91 -6.00 -1.48
N ASP A 411 -3.48 -6.01 -2.68
CA ASP A 411 -4.91 -6.13 -2.89
C ASP A 411 -5.21 -7.48 -3.56
N ARG A 412 -6.08 -8.27 -2.95
CA ARG A 412 -6.45 -9.59 -3.47
C ARG A 412 -7.08 -9.48 -4.86
N GLY A 413 -6.54 -10.24 -5.82
CA GLY A 413 -7.01 -10.22 -7.21
C GLY A 413 -6.64 -8.96 -7.99
N GLY A 414 -5.72 -8.14 -7.45
CA GLY A 414 -5.19 -6.96 -8.11
C GLY A 414 -4.17 -7.27 -9.21
N VAL A 415 -3.68 -6.21 -9.84
CA VAL A 415 -2.63 -6.26 -10.87
C VAL A 415 -1.25 -6.25 -10.21
N TYR A 416 -0.33 -7.06 -10.71
CA TYR A 416 1.08 -7.05 -10.31
C TYR A 416 1.83 -5.89 -10.96
N TYR A 417 2.43 -5.02 -10.15
CA TYR A 417 3.20 -3.86 -10.60
C TYR A 417 4.72 -4.00 -10.47
N GLY A 418 5.20 -4.89 -9.63
CA GLY A 418 6.63 -5.11 -9.38
C GLY A 418 6.89 -5.63 -7.97
N GLN A 419 8.13 -5.52 -7.52
CA GLN A 419 8.55 -5.87 -6.16
C GLN A 419 8.93 -4.60 -5.39
N ASN A 420 8.50 -4.51 -4.13
CA ASN A 420 8.94 -3.45 -3.23
C ASN A 420 10.46 -3.48 -3.10
N ALA A 421 11.13 -2.36 -3.36
CA ALA A 421 12.60 -2.32 -3.35
C ALA A 421 13.20 -2.57 -1.96
N ILE A 422 12.41 -2.36 -0.88
CA ILE A 422 12.84 -2.49 0.52
C ILE A 422 12.54 -3.88 1.06
N SER A 423 11.28 -4.31 1.01
CA SER A 423 10.84 -5.60 1.57
C SER A 423 11.03 -6.77 0.62
N LYS A 424 11.17 -6.51 -0.68
CA LYS A 424 11.20 -7.49 -1.78
C LYS A 424 9.87 -8.21 -2.01
N ASN A 425 8.82 -7.86 -1.29
CA ASN A 425 7.49 -8.40 -1.50
C ASN A 425 6.88 -7.92 -2.82
N LEU A 426 5.94 -8.70 -3.36
CA LEU A 426 5.22 -8.28 -4.56
C LEU A 426 4.32 -7.08 -4.26
N ILE A 427 4.24 -6.17 -5.22
CA ILE A 427 3.29 -5.06 -5.21
C ILE A 427 2.12 -5.49 -6.09
N VAL A 428 0.97 -5.68 -5.46
CA VAL A 428 -0.28 -6.06 -6.11
C VAL A 428 -1.35 -5.05 -5.71
N ALA A 429 -1.92 -4.35 -6.67
CA ALA A 429 -2.90 -3.30 -6.42
C ALA A 429 -4.15 -3.45 -7.30
N ASP A 430 -5.32 -3.21 -6.72
CA ASP A 430 -6.58 -3.10 -7.44
C ASP A 430 -7.09 -1.65 -7.42
N ARG A 431 -6.83 -0.94 -8.50
CA ARG A 431 -7.22 0.47 -8.65
C ARG A 431 -8.73 0.70 -8.53
N LYS A 432 -9.56 -0.32 -8.73
CA LYS A 432 -11.03 -0.24 -8.57
C LYS A 432 -11.45 -0.10 -7.11
N GLN A 433 -10.58 -0.47 -6.17
CA GLN A 433 -10.84 -0.32 -4.73
C GLN A 433 -10.48 1.08 -4.20
N LEU A 434 -9.74 1.87 -4.97
CA LEU A 434 -9.38 3.24 -4.59
C LEU A 434 -10.61 4.16 -4.67
N LEU A 435 -10.57 5.25 -3.90
CA LEU A 435 -11.60 6.29 -3.98
C LEU A 435 -11.66 6.91 -5.39
N ASN A 436 -10.52 6.97 -6.07
CA ASN A 436 -10.38 7.40 -7.45
C ASN A 436 -9.40 6.47 -8.18
N GLY A 437 -9.91 5.59 -9.04
CA GLY A 437 -9.11 4.63 -9.80
C GLY A 437 -8.27 5.21 -10.93
N ASN A 438 -8.30 6.53 -11.15
CA ASN A 438 -7.48 7.19 -12.17
C ASN A 438 -6.00 7.22 -11.79
N ALA A 439 -5.14 7.17 -12.80
CA ALA A 439 -3.71 7.06 -12.64
C ALA A 439 -2.91 7.98 -13.56
N PHE A 440 -1.65 8.21 -13.18
CA PHE A 440 -0.63 8.74 -14.08
C PHE A 440 0.62 7.87 -14.05
N ILE A 441 1.26 7.74 -15.23
CA ILE A 441 2.57 7.12 -15.40
C ILE A 441 3.51 8.20 -15.93
N LEU A 442 4.49 8.58 -15.10
CA LEU A 442 5.35 9.73 -15.32
C LEU A 442 6.83 9.30 -15.41
N GLY A 443 7.58 9.90 -16.31
CA GLY A 443 9.02 9.65 -16.41
C GLY A 443 9.62 10.12 -17.73
N VAL A 444 10.92 10.31 -17.78
CA VAL A 444 11.65 10.70 -19.00
C VAL A 444 11.58 9.62 -20.09
N SER A 445 11.91 9.98 -21.31
CA SER A 445 11.99 9.01 -22.41
C SER A 445 12.95 7.87 -22.07
N GLY A 446 12.60 6.63 -22.42
CA GLY A 446 13.40 5.43 -22.11
C GLY A 446 13.33 4.93 -20.67
N SER A 447 12.60 5.59 -19.77
CA SER A 447 12.45 5.14 -18.37
C SER A 447 11.58 3.89 -18.21
N GLY A 448 10.77 3.53 -19.22
CA GLY A 448 9.89 2.35 -19.21
C GLY A 448 8.39 2.68 -19.01
N LYS A 449 7.93 3.90 -19.26
CA LYS A 449 6.51 4.31 -19.15
C LYS A 449 5.57 3.44 -19.96
N SER A 450 5.78 3.38 -21.28
CA SER A 450 4.94 2.61 -22.20
C SER A 450 4.98 1.11 -21.83
N PHE A 451 6.13 0.60 -21.38
CA PHE A 451 6.25 -0.79 -20.90
C PHE A 451 5.41 -1.05 -19.65
N SER A 452 5.43 -0.13 -18.67
CA SER A 452 4.61 -0.24 -17.44
C SER A 452 3.11 -0.20 -17.76
N ALA A 453 2.68 0.69 -18.66
CA ALA A 453 1.29 0.74 -19.12
C ALA A 453 0.88 -0.56 -19.85
N LYS A 454 1.72 -1.03 -20.78
CA LYS A 454 1.48 -2.28 -21.52
C LYS A 454 1.41 -3.50 -20.61
N LYS A 455 2.22 -3.56 -19.56
CA LYS A 455 2.18 -4.63 -18.57
C LYS A 455 0.86 -4.65 -17.79
N GLU A 456 0.34 -3.49 -17.39
CA GLU A 456 -0.99 -3.39 -16.78
C GLU A 456 -2.09 -3.87 -17.76
N MET A 457 -2.03 -3.43 -19.03
CA MET A 457 -2.97 -3.86 -20.07
C MET A 457 -2.93 -5.39 -20.29
N VAL A 458 -1.73 -5.99 -20.33
CA VAL A 458 -1.57 -7.46 -20.42
C VAL A 458 -2.24 -8.14 -19.24
N SER A 459 -1.94 -7.71 -18.02
CA SER A 459 -2.55 -8.29 -16.83
C SER A 459 -4.07 -8.23 -16.86
N LEU A 460 -4.64 -7.08 -17.22
CA LEU A 460 -6.09 -6.87 -17.34
C LEU A 460 -6.71 -7.71 -18.45
N ALA A 461 -6.04 -7.79 -19.61
CA ALA A 461 -6.51 -8.59 -20.75
C ALA A 461 -6.58 -10.09 -20.42
N LEU A 462 -5.60 -10.58 -19.63
CA LEU A 462 -5.52 -11.98 -19.24
C LEU A 462 -6.46 -12.35 -18.08
N SER A 463 -6.64 -11.44 -17.10
CA SER A 463 -7.35 -11.72 -15.85
C SER A 463 -8.82 -11.34 -15.85
N THR A 464 -9.22 -10.27 -16.58
CA THR A 464 -10.57 -9.71 -16.57
C THR A 464 -11.27 -9.84 -17.94
N ASP A 465 -12.53 -9.42 -18.01
CA ASP A 465 -13.28 -9.22 -19.25
C ASP A 465 -13.59 -7.73 -19.48
N ASP A 466 -12.89 -6.84 -18.78
CA ASP A 466 -13.01 -5.39 -18.88
C ASP A 466 -12.55 -4.89 -20.26
N ASP A 467 -13.10 -3.77 -20.72
CA ASP A 467 -12.68 -3.13 -21.97
C ASP A 467 -11.38 -2.34 -21.74
N ILE A 468 -10.48 -2.40 -22.71
CA ILE A 468 -9.20 -1.68 -22.72
C ILE A 468 -9.16 -0.79 -23.95
N ILE A 469 -9.09 0.53 -23.77
CA ILE A 469 -9.10 1.51 -24.85
C ILE A 469 -7.85 2.38 -24.76
N ILE A 470 -7.17 2.55 -25.88
CA ILE A 470 -5.87 3.22 -25.96
C ILE A 470 -5.95 4.37 -26.97
N ILE A 471 -5.48 5.55 -26.61
CA ILE A 471 -5.17 6.66 -27.51
C ILE A 471 -3.66 6.67 -27.73
N ASP A 472 -3.23 6.41 -28.96
CA ASP A 472 -1.83 6.17 -29.33
C ASP A 472 -1.34 7.21 -30.37
N PRO A 473 -0.73 8.31 -29.95
CA PRO A 473 -0.18 9.32 -30.88
C PRO A 473 1.18 8.94 -31.46
N GLU A 474 1.85 7.91 -30.95
CA GLU A 474 3.20 7.50 -31.36
C GLU A 474 3.23 6.14 -32.10
N SER A 475 2.09 5.45 -32.23
CA SER A 475 1.97 4.11 -32.84
C SER A 475 2.82 3.03 -32.17
N GLU A 476 2.89 3.06 -30.83
CA GLU A 476 3.70 2.12 -30.05
C GLU A 476 2.93 0.87 -29.59
N TYR A 477 1.59 0.89 -29.58
CA TYR A 477 0.76 -0.15 -28.95
C TYR A 477 0.25 -1.22 -29.91
N ARG A 478 0.39 -1.04 -31.22
CA ARG A 478 -0.06 -1.98 -32.27
C ARG A 478 0.34 -3.43 -32.02
N PRO A 479 1.63 -3.77 -31.78
CA PRO A 479 2.05 -5.18 -31.60
C PRO A 479 1.37 -5.84 -30.40
N LEU A 480 1.16 -5.08 -29.32
CA LEU A 480 0.47 -5.56 -28.11
C LEU A 480 -1.00 -5.82 -28.39
N VAL A 481 -1.71 -4.86 -29.00
CA VAL A 481 -3.15 -4.92 -29.24
C VAL A 481 -3.48 -6.08 -30.17
N GLU A 482 -2.76 -6.21 -31.29
CA GLU A 482 -2.94 -7.32 -32.25
C GLU A 482 -2.59 -8.67 -31.59
N GLY A 483 -1.52 -8.73 -30.79
CA GLY A 483 -1.10 -9.95 -30.06
C GLY A 483 -2.09 -10.41 -28.98
N LEU A 484 -2.90 -9.50 -28.45
CA LEU A 484 -3.99 -9.78 -27.51
C LEU A 484 -5.36 -9.99 -28.19
N GLY A 485 -5.41 -10.03 -29.54
CA GLY A 485 -6.65 -10.20 -30.30
C GLY A 485 -7.54 -8.96 -30.34
N GLY A 486 -6.96 -7.77 -30.09
CA GLY A 486 -7.64 -6.48 -30.16
C GLY A 486 -7.63 -5.87 -31.57
N GLN A 487 -8.22 -4.70 -31.69
CA GLN A 487 -8.35 -3.95 -32.95
C GLN A 487 -7.58 -2.63 -32.87
N VAL A 488 -6.85 -2.31 -33.94
CA VAL A 488 -6.18 -1.02 -34.13
C VAL A 488 -6.90 -0.25 -35.23
N ILE A 489 -7.40 0.95 -34.90
CA ILE A 489 -8.02 1.88 -35.83
C ILE A 489 -7.00 2.97 -36.14
N ASN A 490 -6.46 2.95 -37.36
CA ASN A 490 -5.60 4.04 -37.82
C ASN A 490 -6.46 5.18 -38.36
N ILE A 491 -6.27 6.37 -37.81
CA ILE A 491 -6.95 7.60 -38.19
C ILE A 491 -5.92 8.57 -38.75
N SER A 492 -6.10 8.98 -40.02
CA SER A 492 -5.26 9.97 -40.66
C SER A 492 -6.04 10.80 -41.64
N ALA A 493 -5.46 11.87 -42.15
CA ALA A 493 -6.10 12.71 -43.19
C ALA A 493 -6.39 11.94 -44.48
N THR A 494 -5.67 10.84 -44.74
CA THR A 494 -5.79 10.00 -45.95
C THR A 494 -6.34 8.61 -45.66
N SER A 495 -6.62 8.26 -44.44
CA SER A 495 -7.17 6.96 -44.06
C SER A 495 -8.62 6.81 -44.57
N PRO A 496 -9.03 5.58 -44.95
CA PRO A 496 -10.43 5.30 -45.20
C PRO A 496 -11.27 5.22 -43.91
N ASN A 497 -10.65 5.22 -42.77
CA ASN A 497 -11.29 5.14 -41.46
C ASN A 497 -11.70 6.52 -40.96
N HIS A 498 -12.96 6.65 -40.60
CA HIS A 498 -13.54 7.89 -40.11
C HIS A 498 -14.24 7.70 -38.78
N ILE A 499 -14.11 8.70 -37.88
CA ILE A 499 -14.89 8.84 -36.65
C ILE A 499 -15.59 10.19 -36.72
N ASN A 500 -16.92 10.16 -36.62
CA ASN A 500 -17.73 11.36 -36.66
C ASN A 500 -17.61 12.11 -35.32
N ALA A 501 -17.10 13.34 -35.35
CA ALA A 501 -17.04 14.20 -34.18
C ALA A 501 -18.40 14.51 -33.55
N MET A 502 -19.47 14.30 -34.31
CA MET A 502 -20.85 14.55 -33.90
C MET A 502 -21.58 13.30 -33.41
N ASP A 503 -20.90 12.13 -33.25
CA ASP A 503 -21.57 10.93 -32.77
C ASP A 503 -22.19 11.12 -31.39
N MET A 504 -23.45 10.68 -31.23
CA MET A 504 -24.19 10.75 -29.97
C MET A 504 -25.10 9.53 -29.89
N GLU A 505 -24.94 8.71 -28.87
CA GLU A 505 -25.80 7.56 -28.58
C GLU A 505 -26.92 7.90 -27.57
N GLN A 506 -27.94 7.06 -27.50
CA GLN A 506 -28.98 7.16 -26.50
C GLN A 506 -28.35 7.03 -25.10
N GLY A 507 -28.62 8.00 -24.19
CA GLY A 507 -28.05 8.04 -22.86
C GLY A 507 -26.80 8.90 -22.74
N TYR A 508 -26.31 9.51 -23.83
CA TYR A 508 -25.25 10.51 -23.77
C TYR A 508 -25.61 11.59 -22.75
N GLY A 509 -24.75 11.74 -21.73
CA GLY A 509 -24.96 12.72 -20.66
C GLY A 509 -25.52 12.18 -19.35
N ASP A 510 -25.91 10.89 -19.25
CA ASP A 510 -26.31 10.23 -17.99
C ASP A 510 -27.28 11.06 -17.10
N GLY A 511 -28.35 11.57 -17.72
CA GLY A 511 -29.36 12.39 -17.02
C GLY A 511 -29.14 13.90 -17.11
N GLU A 512 -28.02 14.36 -17.63
CA GLU A 512 -27.82 15.74 -18.06
C GLU A 512 -28.37 15.93 -19.50
N ASN A 513 -28.62 17.16 -19.88
CA ASN A 513 -29.06 17.46 -21.23
C ASN A 513 -27.95 17.08 -22.25
N PRO A 514 -28.13 16.08 -23.11
CA PRO A 514 -27.10 15.61 -24.03
C PRO A 514 -26.64 16.70 -25.00
N VAL A 515 -27.53 17.63 -25.36
CA VAL A 515 -27.21 18.75 -26.27
C VAL A 515 -26.24 19.74 -25.60
N VAL A 516 -26.39 19.99 -24.32
CA VAL A 516 -25.48 20.90 -23.57
C VAL A 516 -24.07 20.33 -23.55
N LEU A 517 -23.90 19.05 -23.22
CA LEU A 517 -22.58 18.40 -23.19
C LEU A 517 -21.95 18.34 -24.59
N LYS A 518 -22.75 18.09 -25.61
CA LYS A 518 -22.25 18.07 -26.99
C LYS A 518 -21.92 19.47 -27.48
N SER A 519 -22.65 20.48 -27.03
CA SER A 519 -22.31 21.88 -27.29
C SER A 519 -20.98 22.27 -26.65
N GLU A 520 -20.73 21.87 -25.39
CA GLU A 520 -19.43 22.07 -24.72
C GLU A 520 -18.29 21.37 -25.48
N PHE A 521 -18.53 20.16 -25.96
CA PHE A 521 -17.57 19.46 -26.81
C PHE A 521 -17.30 20.18 -28.11
N LEU A 522 -18.33 20.65 -28.84
CA LEU A 522 -18.18 21.38 -30.10
C LEU A 522 -17.57 22.76 -29.93
N LEU A 523 -17.81 23.43 -28.80
CA LEU A 523 -17.09 24.66 -28.44
C LEU A 523 -15.60 24.37 -28.28
N SER A 524 -15.24 23.27 -27.60
CA SER A 524 -13.85 22.83 -27.45
C SER A 524 -13.21 22.50 -28.80
N LEU A 525 -13.95 21.81 -29.66
CA LEU A 525 -13.51 21.44 -31.01
C LEU A 525 -13.28 22.67 -31.89
N CYS A 526 -14.24 23.60 -31.95
CA CYS A 526 -14.13 24.84 -32.73
C CYS A 526 -12.95 25.71 -32.22
N GLU A 527 -12.71 25.79 -30.91
CA GLU A 527 -11.56 26.52 -30.36
C GLU A 527 -10.23 25.88 -30.75
N GLN A 528 -10.14 24.55 -30.80
CA GLN A 528 -8.97 23.84 -31.32
C GLN A 528 -8.72 24.16 -32.79
N LEU A 529 -9.78 24.23 -33.62
CA LEU A 529 -9.67 24.48 -35.05
C LEU A 529 -9.38 25.95 -35.41
N ILE A 530 -9.95 26.88 -34.68
CA ILE A 530 -9.84 28.33 -34.94
C ILE A 530 -8.60 28.93 -34.24
N GLY A 531 -8.26 28.41 -33.06
CA GLY A 531 -7.16 28.83 -32.21
C GLY A 531 -7.61 29.26 -30.82
N ALA A 532 -6.76 28.99 -29.85
CA ALA A 532 -7.04 29.22 -28.43
C ALA A 532 -7.40 30.70 -28.13
N GLY A 533 -8.50 30.88 -27.40
CA GLY A 533 -8.94 32.22 -26.95
C GLY A 533 -9.47 33.14 -28.03
N LYS A 534 -9.63 32.69 -29.27
CA LYS A 534 -10.12 33.50 -30.39
C LYS A 534 -11.65 33.55 -30.52
N LEU A 535 -12.39 32.61 -29.89
CA LEU A 535 -13.84 32.59 -29.92
C LEU A 535 -14.43 33.68 -29.01
N SER A 536 -15.16 34.63 -29.61
CA SER A 536 -15.93 35.62 -28.87
C SER A 536 -17.18 35.02 -28.20
N ALA A 537 -17.77 35.73 -27.22
CA ALA A 537 -19.00 35.32 -26.58
C ALA A 537 -20.18 35.16 -27.57
N LYS A 538 -20.21 35.94 -28.65
CA LYS A 538 -21.25 35.85 -29.68
C LYS A 538 -21.09 34.56 -30.52
N GLU A 539 -19.87 34.26 -30.95
CA GLU A 539 -19.58 33.01 -31.70
C GLU A 539 -19.91 31.77 -30.87
N LYS A 540 -19.56 31.78 -29.54
CA LYS A 540 -19.96 30.71 -28.63
C LYS A 540 -21.47 30.51 -28.58
N SER A 541 -22.26 31.58 -28.51
CA SER A 541 -23.73 31.53 -28.54
C SER A 541 -24.29 30.99 -29.85
N VAL A 542 -23.65 31.30 -30.97
CA VAL A 542 -24.03 30.77 -32.29
C VAL A 542 -23.73 29.26 -32.37
N ILE A 543 -22.54 28.83 -31.94
CA ILE A 543 -22.15 27.41 -31.91
C ILE A 543 -23.15 26.60 -31.08
N ASP A 544 -23.49 27.06 -29.88
CA ASP A 544 -24.45 26.39 -28.99
C ASP A 544 -25.85 26.25 -29.67
N ARG A 545 -26.37 27.34 -30.23
CA ARG A 545 -27.64 27.38 -30.90
C ARG A 545 -27.67 26.42 -32.11
N CYS A 546 -26.64 26.45 -32.97
CA CYS A 546 -26.53 25.59 -34.13
C CYS A 546 -26.44 24.11 -33.73
N THR A 547 -25.70 23.80 -32.67
CA THR A 547 -25.65 22.46 -32.08
C THR A 547 -27.03 21.95 -31.72
N ALA A 548 -27.81 22.74 -31.00
CA ALA A 548 -29.17 22.38 -30.61
C ALA A 548 -30.09 22.16 -31.81
N GLN A 549 -29.91 22.95 -32.88
CA GLN A 549 -30.72 22.85 -34.11
C GLN A 549 -30.39 21.56 -34.87
N VAL A 550 -29.12 21.23 -35.05
CA VAL A 550 -28.67 20.05 -35.81
C VAL A 550 -29.11 18.75 -35.16
N TYR A 551 -29.11 18.66 -33.83
CA TYR A 551 -29.52 17.46 -33.10
C TYR A 551 -31.03 17.32 -32.88
N ARG A 552 -31.83 18.37 -33.14
CA ARG A 552 -33.27 18.42 -32.85
C ARG A 552 -34.03 17.22 -33.37
N ASP A 553 -33.88 16.94 -34.65
CA ASP A 553 -34.66 15.89 -35.32
C ASP A 553 -34.15 14.49 -35.00
N TYR A 554 -32.83 14.33 -34.82
CA TYR A 554 -32.20 13.11 -34.39
C TYR A 554 -32.68 12.70 -32.97
N ILE A 555 -32.73 13.64 -32.03
CA ILE A 555 -33.22 13.36 -30.65
C ILE A 555 -34.72 13.12 -30.66
N ARG A 556 -35.53 13.87 -31.46
CA ARG A 556 -36.97 13.64 -31.61
C ARG A 556 -37.32 12.28 -32.16
N SER A 557 -36.49 11.73 -33.03
CA SER A 557 -36.65 10.38 -33.57
C SER A 557 -36.31 9.26 -32.56
N GLY A 558 -35.88 9.62 -31.36
CA GLY A 558 -35.42 8.65 -30.36
C GLY A 558 -34.04 8.09 -30.68
N TYR A 559 -33.17 8.91 -31.26
CA TYR A 559 -31.81 8.54 -31.70
C TYR A 559 -31.79 7.51 -32.84
N HIS A 560 -32.83 7.54 -33.70
CA HIS A 560 -32.92 6.71 -34.90
C HIS A 560 -32.66 7.54 -36.14
N GLY A 561 -31.95 6.94 -37.11
CA GLY A 561 -31.61 7.61 -38.38
C GLY A 561 -30.13 7.99 -38.46
N ALA A 562 -29.80 8.82 -39.44
CA ALA A 562 -28.44 9.28 -39.67
C ALA A 562 -28.01 10.25 -38.54
N VAL A 563 -26.89 9.96 -37.92
CA VAL A 563 -26.28 10.85 -36.91
C VAL A 563 -25.79 12.10 -37.65
N PRO A 564 -26.06 13.32 -37.16
CA PRO A 564 -25.52 14.54 -37.74
C PRO A 564 -24.00 14.51 -37.85
N THR A 565 -23.46 15.21 -38.84
CA THR A 565 -22.00 15.34 -39.05
C THR A 565 -21.54 16.79 -38.91
N LEU A 566 -20.24 17.01 -38.89
CA LEU A 566 -19.70 18.39 -38.93
C LEU A 566 -20.08 19.12 -40.21
N GLN A 567 -20.35 18.43 -41.30
CA GLN A 567 -20.89 19.04 -42.53
C GLN A 567 -22.31 19.57 -42.32
N ASP A 568 -23.17 18.83 -41.60
CA ASP A 568 -24.51 19.30 -41.24
C ASP A 568 -24.44 20.53 -40.31
N PHE A 569 -23.50 20.51 -39.34
CA PHE A 569 -23.25 21.64 -38.48
C PHE A 569 -22.74 22.88 -39.24
N HIS A 570 -21.80 22.71 -40.16
CA HIS A 570 -21.32 23.78 -41.06
C HIS A 570 -22.44 24.34 -41.91
N ALA A 571 -23.26 23.50 -42.53
CA ALA A 571 -24.43 23.92 -43.31
C ALA A 571 -25.43 24.74 -42.46
N GLU A 572 -25.62 24.36 -41.20
CA GLU A 572 -26.49 25.09 -40.25
C GLU A 572 -25.91 26.48 -39.87
N LEU A 573 -24.58 26.57 -39.68
CA LEU A 573 -23.89 27.86 -39.46
C LEU A 573 -24.09 28.79 -40.64
N LEU A 574 -23.97 28.30 -41.89
CA LEU A 574 -24.17 29.10 -43.11
C LEU A 574 -25.62 29.58 -43.29
N ARG A 575 -26.61 28.90 -42.66
CA ARG A 575 -28.02 29.32 -42.67
C ARG A 575 -28.31 30.47 -41.71
N GLN A 576 -27.44 30.72 -40.74
CA GLN A 576 -27.66 31.79 -39.78
C GLN A 576 -27.34 33.15 -40.40
N PRO A 577 -28.16 34.19 -40.10
CA PRO A 577 -27.99 35.50 -40.72
C PRO A 577 -26.85 36.33 -40.13
N GLU A 578 -26.34 35.97 -38.95
CA GLU A 578 -25.31 36.74 -38.23
C GLU A 578 -23.93 36.56 -38.87
N LYS A 579 -23.16 37.62 -38.90
CA LYS A 579 -21.80 37.63 -39.42
C LYS A 579 -20.88 36.69 -38.62
N GLU A 580 -21.06 36.61 -37.32
CA GLU A 580 -20.32 35.75 -36.42
C GLU A 580 -20.48 34.26 -36.81
N ALA A 581 -21.67 33.85 -37.28
CA ALA A 581 -21.92 32.50 -37.79
C ALA A 581 -21.14 32.22 -39.08
N GLN A 582 -21.12 33.21 -39.99
CA GLN A 582 -20.38 33.11 -41.25
C GLN A 582 -18.87 33.06 -41.00
N ASP A 583 -18.39 33.85 -40.04
CA ASP A 583 -16.97 33.91 -39.67
C ASP A 583 -16.51 32.53 -39.05
N VAL A 584 -17.33 31.91 -38.21
CA VAL A 584 -17.10 30.56 -37.70
C VAL A 584 -17.14 29.51 -38.79
N ALA A 585 -18.17 29.56 -39.68
CA ALA A 585 -18.30 28.64 -40.82
C ALA A 585 -17.06 28.66 -41.71
N LEU A 586 -16.62 29.87 -42.11
CA LEU A 586 -15.41 30.05 -42.91
C LEU A 586 -14.14 29.54 -42.21
N ALA A 587 -14.04 29.73 -40.90
CA ALA A 587 -12.88 29.27 -40.13
C ALA A 587 -12.77 27.74 -40.00
N ILE A 588 -13.89 27.03 -40.01
CA ILE A 588 -13.91 25.53 -39.91
C ILE A 588 -14.06 24.84 -41.27
N GLU A 589 -14.24 25.59 -42.39
CA GLU A 589 -14.48 25.02 -43.72
C GLU A 589 -13.41 24.01 -44.17
N LEU A 590 -12.13 24.30 -43.84
CA LEU A 590 -11.01 23.37 -44.11
C LEU A 590 -11.22 22.00 -43.51
N PHE A 591 -11.91 21.90 -42.37
CA PHE A 591 -12.11 20.69 -41.59
C PHE A 591 -13.47 20.04 -41.82
N THR A 592 -14.39 20.68 -42.52
CA THR A 592 -15.73 20.18 -42.88
C THR A 592 -15.80 19.74 -44.32
N ASP A 593 -15.55 20.64 -45.25
CA ASP A 593 -15.65 20.41 -46.71
C ASP A 593 -14.28 20.42 -47.39
N GLY A 594 -13.25 20.91 -46.71
CA GLY A 594 -11.89 20.99 -47.23
C GLY A 594 -11.10 19.67 -47.11
N SER A 595 -9.78 19.78 -47.28
CA SER A 595 -8.87 18.62 -47.35
C SER A 595 -8.60 17.91 -45.99
N LEU A 596 -8.99 18.50 -44.85
CA LEU A 596 -8.78 17.94 -43.52
C LEU A 596 -10.10 17.45 -42.87
N ASN A 597 -11.01 16.91 -43.67
CA ASN A 597 -12.40 16.53 -43.29
C ASN A 597 -12.54 15.14 -42.63
N THR A 598 -11.48 14.60 -42.09
CA THR A 598 -11.46 13.23 -41.54
C THR A 598 -12.54 12.99 -40.48
N PHE A 599 -12.86 14.00 -39.67
CA PHE A 599 -13.83 13.94 -38.56
C PHE A 599 -15.23 14.46 -38.94
N ALA A 600 -15.43 14.85 -40.20
CA ALA A 600 -16.70 15.38 -40.71
C ALA A 600 -17.57 14.34 -41.43
N LYS A 601 -17.10 13.11 -41.53
CA LYS A 601 -17.79 12.01 -42.17
C LYS A 601 -18.42 11.05 -41.15
N PRO A 602 -19.48 10.31 -41.50
CA PRO A 602 -20.04 9.28 -40.63
C PRO A 602 -19.00 8.25 -40.20
N THR A 603 -19.08 7.80 -38.94
CA THR A 603 -18.23 6.74 -38.42
C THR A 603 -18.42 5.46 -39.20
N ASN A 604 -17.35 4.91 -39.75
CA ASN A 604 -17.35 3.70 -40.58
C ASN A 604 -16.47 2.57 -39.98
N VAL A 605 -16.00 2.71 -38.76
CA VAL A 605 -15.18 1.73 -38.07
C VAL A 605 -15.95 1.10 -36.91
N ASP A 606 -15.66 -0.17 -36.61
CA ASP A 606 -16.23 -0.82 -35.43
C ASP A 606 -15.46 -0.39 -34.17
N THR A 607 -16.12 0.37 -33.30
CA THR A 607 -15.58 0.84 -32.03
C THR A 607 -15.93 -0.09 -30.87
N ASN A 608 -16.42 -1.32 -31.11
CA ASN A 608 -16.95 -2.22 -30.10
C ASN A 608 -15.96 -3.29 -29.60
N ALA A 609 -14.78 -3.39 -30.23
CA ALA A 609 -13.76 -4.35 -29.80
C ALA A 609 -13.41 -4.16 -28.31
N ARG A 610 -13.22 -5.28 -27.59
CA ARG A 610 -12.85 -5.27 -26.16
C ARG A 610 -11.53 -4.56 -25.91
N ILE A 611 -10.53 -4.83 -26.75
CA ILE A 611 -9.23 -4.16 -26.72
C ILE A 611 -9.14 -3.33 -28.00
N LEU A 612 -9.12 -2.01 -27.84
CA LEU A 612 -9.21 -1.06 -28.93
C LEU A 612 -8.09 -0.02 -28.84
N CYS A 613 -7.36 0.18 -29.92
CA CYS A 613 -6.35 1.20 -30.03
C CYS A 613 -6.69 2.19 -31.15
N TYR A 614 -6.77 3.44 -30.82
CA TYR A 614 -6.86 4.54 -31.78
C TYR A 614 -5.44 5.04 -32.09
N ASP A 615 -4.89 4.59 -33.22
CA ASP A 615 -3.61 5.04 -33.75
C ASP A 615 -3.83 6.34 -34.52
N ILE A 616 -3.39 7.45 -33.93
CA ILE A 616 -3.61 8.83 -34.45
C ILE A 616 -2.30 9.51 -34.87
N ARG A 617 -1.18 8.79 -34.98
CA ARG A 617 0.14 9.33 -35.32
C ARG A 617 0.16 10.09 -36.65
N ASP A 618 -0.55 9.55 -37.65
CA ASP A 618 -0.50 10.10 -39.03
C ASP A 618 -1.50 11.27 -39.24
N LEU A 619 -2.15 11.80 -38.17
CA LEU A 619 -2.99 12.99 -38.27
C LEU A 619 -2.19 14.27 -38.49
N GLY A 620 -0.89 14.26 -38.24
CA GLY A 620 -0.04 15.45 -38.29
C GLY A 620 -0.29 16.43 -37.13
N LYS A 621 0.64 17.37 -36.94
CA LYS A 621 0.65 18.26 -35.76
C LYS A 621 -0.60 19.13 -35.59
N GLN A 622 -1.27 19.49 -36.69
CA GLN A 622 -2.46 20.36 -36.64
C GLN A 622 -3.73 19.61 -36.19
N LEU A 623 -3.90 18.36 -36.66
CA LEU A 623 -5.09 17.57 -36.35
C LEU A 623 -4.91 16.67 -35.10
N LEU A 624 -3.68 16.46 -34.63
CA LEU A 624 -3.44 15.54 -33.51
C LEU A 624 -4.21 15.91 -32.23
N PRO A 625 -4.22 17.17 -31.75
CA PRO A 625 -5.02 17.54 -30.58
C PRO A 625 -6.52 17.39 -30.82
N VAL A 626 -6.98 17.71 -32.04
CA VAL A 626 -8.37 17.55 -32.47
C VAL A 626 -8.75 16.06 -32.47
N GLY A 627 -7.90 15.22 -33.04
CA GLY A 627 -8.09 13.77 -33.06
C GLY A 627 -8.18 13.17 -31.67
N MET A 628 -7.30 13.58 -30.76
CA MET A 628 -7.37 13.16 -29.35
C MET A 628 -8.71 13.55 -28.71
N LEU A 629 -9.19 14.77 -28.96
CA LEU A 629 -10.47 15.24 -28.41
C LEU A 629 -11.67 14.44 -28.98
N VAL A 630 -11.70 14.20 -30.29
CA VAL A 630 -12.78 13.42 -30.95
C VAL A 630 -12.78 11.98 -30.47
N VAL A 631 -11.61 11.37 -30.39
CA VAL A 631 -11.47 10.00 -29.87
C VAL A 631 -11.90 9.93 -28.40
N LEU A 632 -11.57 10.95 -27.60
CA LEU A 632 -11.96 11.00 -26.19
C LEU A 632 -13.49 11.10 -26.02
N ASP A 633 -14.18 11.85 -26.88
CA ASP A 633 -15.65 11.92 -26.89
C ASP A 633 -16.28 10.59 -27.33
N SER A 634 -15.69 9.91 -28.32
CA SER A 634 -16.11 8.55 -28.75
C SER A 634 -15.94 7.55 -27.58
N ILE A 635 -14.83 7.64 -26.84
CA ILE A 635 -14.59 6.83 -25.63
C ILE A 635 -15.65 7.12 -24.57
N PHE A 636 -16.04 8.37 -24.40
CA PHE A 636 -17.07 8.75 -23.43
C PHE A 636 -18.42 8.08 -23.74
N ASN A 637 -18.84 8.06 -25.00
CA ASN A 637 -20.01 7.29 -25.46
C ASN A 637 -19.88 5.81 -25.05
N ARG A 638 -18.71 5.21 -25.26
CA ARG A 638 -18.44 3.80 -24.91
C ARG A 638 -18.54 3.52 -23.42
N ILE A 639 -17.99 4.40 -22.58
CA ILE A 639 -18.03 4.28 -21.11
C ILE A 639 -19.47 4.27 -20.60
N ILE A 640 -20.31 5.17 -21.11
CA ILE A 640 -21.72 5.25 -20.71
C ILE A 640 -22.46 3.94 -21.05
N ARG A 641 -22.24 3.41 -22.25
CA ARG A 641 -22.81 2.13 -22.68
C ARG A 641 -22.32 0.97 -21.79
N ASN A 642 -21.03 0.89 -21.53
CA ASN A 642 -20.41 -0.16 -20.71
C ASN A 642 -20.95 -0.16 -19.28
N ARG A 643 -21.19 1.01 -18.70
CA ARG A 643 -21.85 1.13 -17.39
C ARG A 643 -23.23 0.46 -17.39
N GLY A 644 -24.02 0.66 -18.44
CA GLY A 644 -25.31 -0.03 -18.60
C GLY A 644 -25.19 -1.55 -18.63
N LEU A 645 -24.08 -2.06 -19.14
CA LEU A 645 -23.72 -3.48 -19.20
C LEU A 645 -22.99 -3.99 -17.95
N LYS A 646 -22.73 -3.14 -16.95
CA LYS A 646 -21.90 -3.43 -15.74
C LYS A 646 -20.50 -3.90 -16.09
N ARG A 647 -19.90 -3.37 -17.16
CA ARG A 647 -18.55 -3.67 -17.62
C ARG A 647 -17.63 -2.50 -17.30
N ASN A 648 -16.48 -2.76 -16.67
CA ASN A 648 -15.48 -1.73 -16.42
C ASN A 648 -14.74 -1.36 -17.71
N THR A 649 -14.22 -0.14 -17.77
CA THR A 649 -13.46 0.37 -18.92
C THR A 649 -12.16 0.97 -18.46
N TRP A 650 -11.05 0.51 -19.03
CA TRP A 650 -9.72 1.04 -18.79
C TRP A 650 -9.28 1.88 -19.98
N ILE A 651 -8.85 3.11 -19.72
CA ILE A 651 -8.52 4.08 -20.77
C ILE A 651 -7.08 4.52 -20.55
N TYR A 652 -6.28 4.39 -21.59
CA TYR A 652 -4.89 4.81 -21.61
C TYR A 652 -4.73 5.95 -22.61
N ILE A 653 -4.25 7.09 -22.15
CA ILE A 653 -4.03 8.29 -22.97
C ILE A 653 -2.52 8.55 -22.96
N ASP A 654 -1.86 8.17 -24.04
CA ASP A 654 -0.45 8.47 -24.19
C ASP A 654 -0.25 9.93 -24.60
N GLU A 655 0.86 10.52 -24.18
CA GLU A 655 1.20 11.93 -24.32
C GLU A 655 0.02 12.87 -23.93
N ILE A 656 -0.60 12.57 -22.76
CA ILE A 656 -1.81 13.26 -22.27
C ILE A 656 -1.61 14.79 -22.16
N TYR A 657 -0.36 15.29 -22.02
CA TYR A 657 -0.06 16.72 -21.92
C TYR A 657 -0.54 17.52 -23.15
N LEU A 658 -0.69 16.87 -24.32
CA LEU A 658 -1.20 17.51 -25.54
C LEU A 658 -2.61 18.07 -25.36
N LEU A 659 -3.43 17.44 -24.53
CA LEU A 659 -4.80 17.90 -24.22
C LEU A 659 -4.84 19.11 -23.28
N PHE A 660 -3.75 19.41 -22.57
CA PHE A 660 -3.69 20.54 -21.66
C PHE A 660 -3.16 21.83 -22.29
N GLN A 661 -2.74 21.79 -23.56
CA GLN A 661 -2.29 22.98 -24.29
C GLN A 661 -3.41 23.98 -24.56
N HIS A 662 -4.68 23.54 -24.49
CA HIS A 662 -5.86 24.35 -24.70
C HIS A 662 -6.83 24.23 -23.53
N GLU A 663 -7.32 25.38 -23.05
CA GLU A 663 -8.15 25.45 -21.84
C GLU A 663 -9.42 24.60 -21.92
N TYR A 664 -10.14 24.64 -23.05
CA TYR A 664 -11.37 23.88 -23.22
C TYR A 664 -11.13 22.37 -23.26
N SER A 665 -10.09 21.91 -23.95
CA SER A 665 -9.72 20.50 -23.97
C SER A 665 -9.34 20.01 -22.59
N ALA A 666 -8.58 20.81 -21.84
CA ALA A 666 -8.21 20.54 -20.45
C ALA A 666 -9.46 20.44 -19.56
N ASN A 667 -10.43 21.36 -19.71
CA ASN A 667 -11.67 21.35 -18.95
C ASN A 667 -12.58 20.18 -19.32
N PHE A 668 -12.68 19.83 -20.63
CA PHE A 668 -13.42 18.67 -21.08
C PHE A 668 -12.83 17.37 -20.50
N LEU A 669 -11.52 17.18 -20.61
CA LEU A 669 -10.82 16.03 -20.02
C LEU A 669 -11.02 15.97 -18.50
N PHE A 670 -10.91 17.11 -17.80
CA PHE A 670 -11.10 17.18 -16.35
C PHE A 670 -12.51 16.78 -15.92
N THR A 671 -13.52 17.23 -16.65
CA THR A 671 -14.91 16.87 -16.41
C THR A 671 -15.11 15.35 -16.59
N LEU A 672 -14.57 14.80 -17.67
CA LEU A 672 -14.58 13.36 -17.92
C LEU A 672 -13.83 12.59 -16.83
N TRP A 673 -12.62 13.03 -16.44
CA TRP A 673 -11.79 12.41 -15.42
C TRP A 673 -12.48 12.29 -14.07
N LYS A 674 -13.20 13.33 -13.66
CA LYS A 674 -14.02 13.32 -12.44
C LYS A 674 -15.20 12.33 -12.52
N ARG A 675 -15.78 12.17 -13.71
CA ARG A 675 -16.94 11.31 -13.94
C ARG A 675 -16.56 9.84 -14.10
N MET A 676 -15.32 9.50 -14.47
CA MET A 676 -14.86 8.12 -14.70
C MET A 676 -15.23 7.18 -13.56
N ARG A 677 -15.05 7.61 -12.30
CA ARG A 677 -15.46 6.82 -11.13
C ARG A 677 -16.94 6.43 -11.14
N LYS A 678 -17.83 7.38 -11.49
CA LYS A 678 -19.28 7.17 -11.56
C LYS A 678 -19.63 6.13 -12.64
N TYR A 679 -18.80 6.03 -13.67
CA TYR A 679 -19.01 5.17 -14.82
C TYR A 679 -18.24 3.84 -14.77
N GLN A 680 -17.64 3.51 -13.63
CA GLN A 680 -16.80 2.32 -13.50
C GLN A 680 -15.66 2.30 -14.53
N ALA A 681 -15.08 3.46 -14.79
CA ALA A 681 -13.94 3.61 -15.67
C ALA A 681 -12.69 4.05 -14.91
N CYS A 682 -11.52 3.61 -15.37
CA CYS A 682 -10.21 3.96 -14.85
C CYS A 682 -9.40 4.61 -15.97
N GLY A 683 -9.12 5.90 -15.84
CA GLY A 683 -8.26 6.64 -16.77
C GLY A 683 -6.79 6.55 -16.36
N THR A 684 -5.89 6.43 -17.33
CA THR A 684 -4.44 6.45 -17.14
C THR A 684 -3.83 7.46 -18.10
N GLY A 685 -3.27 8.54 -17.54
CA GLY A 685 -2.49 9.52 -18.29
C GLY A 685 -1.02 9.14 -18.31
N ILE A 686 -0.40 9.10 -19.49
CA ILE A 686 1.03 8.81 -19.64
C ILE A 686 1.70 10.09 -20.16
N SER A 687 2.78 10.52 -19.53
CA SER A 687 3.51 11.71 -19.95
C SER A 687 5.01 11.59 -19.70
N GLN A 688 5.79 12.06 -20.66
CA GLN A 688 7.22 12.23 -20.52
C GLN A 688 7.61 13.67 -20.15
N ASN A 689 6.75 14.63 -20.38
CA ASN A 689 6.97 16.04 -20.12
C ASN A 689 6.10 16.50 -18.94
N ILE A 690 6.69 16.46 -17.75
CA ILE A 690 6.00 16.83 -16.53
C ILE A 690 5.92 18.35 -16.39
N GLU A 691 6.94 19.07 -16.81
CA GLU A 691 6.95 20.53 -16.75
C GLU A 691 5.77 21.12 -17.53
N ASP A 692 5.54 20.68 -18.78
CA ASP A 692 4.39 21.13 -19.58
C ASP A 692 3.06 20.72 -18.91
N LEU A 693 2.99 19.52 -18.35
CA LEU A 693 1.81 19.05 -17.61
C LEU A 693 1.51 19.96 -16.42
N LEU A 694 2.53 20.31 -15.65
CA LEU A 694 2.39 21.10 -14.42
C LEU A 694 2.18 22.62 -14.68
N GLN A 695 2.38 23.13 -15.88
CA GLN A 695 1.98 24.50 -16.27
C GLN A 695 0.46 24.66 -16.25
N SER A 696 -0.30 23.61 -16.54
CA SER A 696 -1.76 23.65 -16.47
C SER A 696 -2.25 23.47 -15.03
N HIS A 697 -3.03 24.43 -14.53
CA HIS A 697 -3.70 24.31 -13.22
C HIS A 697 -4.63 23.09 -13.16
N THR A 698 -5.32 22.82 -14.26
CA THR A 698 -6.23 21.68 -14.40
C THR A 698 -5.46 20.36 -14.28
N ALA A 699 -4.33 20.24 -14.97
CA ALA A 699 -3.49 19.05 -14.91
C ALA A 699 -2.88 18.84 -13.51
N ARG A 700 -2.42 19.89 -12.85
CA ARG A 700 -1.97 19.83 -11.45
C ARG A 700 -3.05 19.28 -10.52
N THR A 701 -4.28 19.77 -10.69
CA THR A 701 -5.43 19.32 -9.89
C THR A 701 -5.76 17.85 -10.17
N MET A 702 -5.69 17.42 -11.41
CA MET A 702 -5.92 16.00 -11.78
C MET A 702 -4.84 15.11 -11.17
N LEU A 703 -3.58 15.49 -11.27
CA LEU A 703 -2.46 14.74 -10.72
C LEU A 703 -2.52 14.65 -9.18
N ALA A 704 -2.76 15.76 -8.50
CA ALA A 704 -2.87 15.81 -7.05
C ALA A 704 -4.02 14.95 -6.49
N ASN A 705 -5.13 14.88 -7.23
CA ASN A 705 -6.31 14.10 -6.87
C ASN A 705 -6.25 12.64 -7.34
N SER A 706 -5.22 12.23 -8.08
CA SER A 706 -5.06 10.84 -8.51
C SER A 706 -4.45 10.02 -7.39
N GLU A 707 -5.10 8.91 -7.06
CA GLU A 707 -4.66 8.03 -5.98
C GLU A 707 -3.66 6.98 -6.43
N PHE A 708 -3.49 6.79 -7.75
CA PHE A 708 -2.51 5.86 -8.27
C PHE A 708 -1.52 6.55 -9.20
N LEU A 709 -0.24 6.52 -8.86
CA LEU A 709 0.83 7.13 -9.64
C LEU A 709 2.02 6.19 -9.76
N ILE A 710 2.54 6.03 -10.97
CA ILE A 710 3.83 5.38 -11.23
C ILE A 710 4.81 6.47 -11.65
N MET A 711 5.81 6.70 -10.82
CA MET A 711 6.88 7.67 -11.07
C MET A 711 8.17 6.91 -11.34
N LEU A 712 8.59 6.93 -12.58
CA LEU A 712 9.86 6.34 -13.05
C LEU A 712 10.97 7.40 -12.99
N ASN A 713 12.11 7.15 -13.66
CA ASN A 713 13.21 8.12 -13.69
C ASN A 713 12.74 9.51 -14.17
N GLN A 714 13.10 10.57 -13.44
CA GLN A 714 12.67 11.94 -13.67
C GLN A 714 13.85 12.86 -13.99
N ALA A 715 13.59 13.92 -14.77
CA ALA A 715 14.52 15.03 -14.93
C ALA A 715 14.68 15.81 -13.60
N ALA A 716 15.78 16.51 -13.42
CA ALA A 716 16.09 17.19 -12.16
C ALA A 716 15.03 18.26 -11.79
N THR A 717 14.57 19.04 -12.76
CA THR A 717 13.54 20.09 -12.59
C THR A 717 12.19 19.48 -12.20
N ASP A 718 11.74 18.46 -12.93
CA ASP A 718 10.45 17.79 -12.76
C ASP A 718 10.34 17.11 -11.40
N ARG A 719 11.44 16.53 -10.93
CA ARG A 719 11.54 15.83 -9.65
C ARG A 719 11.22 16.77 -8.47
N GLU A 720 11.75 17.97 -8.44
CA GLU A 720 11.51 18.95 -7.36
C GLU A 720 10.05 19.42 -7.32
N GLU A 721 9.44 19.62 -8.47
CA GLU A 721 8.04 20.00 -8.56
C GLU A 721 7.11 18.87 -8.13
N LEU A 722 7.39 17.64 -8.54
CA LEU A 722 6.66 16.45 -8.10
C LEU A 722 6.79 16.24 -6.58
N ALA A 723 8.00 16.45 -6.04
CA ALA A 723 8.24 16.32 -4.61
C ALA A 723 7.35 17.27 -3.79
N ARG A 724 7.26 18.53 -4.22
CA ARG A 724 6.39 19.52 -3.57
C ARG A 724 4.90 19.19 -3.71
N LEU A 725 4.47 18.75 -4.90
CA LEU A 725 3.07 18.47 -5.18
C LEU A 725 2.56 17.23 -4.41
N LEU A 726 3.40 16.21 -4.30
CA LEU A 726 3.02 14.90 -3.75
C LEU A 726 3.58 14.64 -2.34
N ASN A 727 4.29 15.61 -1.78
CA ASN A 727 4.95 15.51 -0.47
C ASN A 727 5.91 14.30 -0.39
N ILE A 728 6.80 14.17 -1.39
CA ILE A 728 7.78 13.09 -1.48
C ILE A 728 9.07 13.51 -0.77
N SER A 729 9.61 12.67 0.12
CA SER A 729 10.85 12.93 0.84
C SER A 729 12.09 12.82 -0.05
N ASP A 730 13.21 13.48 0.34
CA ASP A 730 14.49 13.39 -0.40
C ASP A 730 15.00 11.96 -0.54
N ASN A 731 14.78 11.11 0.47
CA ASN A 731 15.14 9.70 0.41
C ASN A 731 14.31 8.94 -0.63
N GLN A 732 13.01 9.23 -0.72
CA GLN A 732 12.14 8.67 -1.76
C GLN A 732 12.54 9.19 -3.15
N LEU A 733 12.92 10.47 -3.28
CA LEU A 733 13.38 11.05 -4.53
C LEU A 733 14.58 10.31 -5.13
N SER A 734 15.43 9.69 -4.31
CA SER A 734 16.57 8.90 -4.78
C SER A 734 16.14 7.72 -5.67
N TYR A 735 14.92 7.20 -5.50
CA TYR A 735 14.38 6.09 -6.29
C TYR A 735 13.83 6.49 -7.67
N ILE A 736 13.75 7.79 -7.96
CA ILE A 736 13.35 8.34 -9.27
C ILE A 736 14.45 9.23 -9.87
N THR A 737 15.66 9.17 -9.33
CA THR A 737 16.80 9.99 -9.73
C THR A 737 17.89 9.11 -10.33
N ASN A 738 18.17 9.27 -11.63
CA ASN A 738 19.22 8.53 -12.34
C ASN A 738 19.16 7.00 -12.10
N VAL A 739 17.95 6.46 -12.12
CA VAL A 739 17.72 5.03 -11.94
C VAL A 739 17.52 4.32 -13.27
N ASP A 740 17.78 3.02 -13.27
CA ASP A 740 17.55 2.16 -14.43
C ASP A 740 16.04 2.07 -14.76
N SER A 741 15.73 1.71 -16.01
CA SER A 741 14.34 1.44 -16.40
C SER A 741 13.72 0.32 -15.57
N GLY A 742 12.46 0.44 -15.24
CA GLY A 742 11.72 -0.49 -14.37
C GLY A 742 11.96 -0.27 -12.88
N ARG A 743 12.52 0.87 -12.50
CA ARG A 743 12.66 1.29 -11.10
C ARG A 743 11.97 2.64 -10.90
N GLY A 744 11.40 2.83 -9.71
CA GLY A 744 10.70 4.07 -9.42
C GLY A 744 9.94 4.05 -8.10
N LEU A 745 8.94 4.92 -8.01
CA LEU A 745 7.99 5.00 -6.90
C LEU A 745 6.58 4.70 -7.41
N ILE A 746 5.82 3.94 -6.63
CA ILE A 746 4.38 3.74 -6.81
C ILE A 746 3.66 4.39 -5.63
N LYS A 747 2.72 5.30 -5.94
CA LYS A 747 1.73 5.80 -5.00
C LYS A 747 0.43 5.03 -5.22
N CYS A 748 -0.12 4.45 -4.16
CA CYS A 748 -1.42 3.78 -4.16
C CYS A 748 -2.19 4.21 -2.91
N GLY A 749 -3.19 5.08 -3.08
CA GLY A 749 -3.85 5.74 -1.97
C GLY A 749 -2.86 6.61 -1.16
N SER A 750 -2.73 6.34 0.12
CA SER A 750 -1.76 6.99 1.02
C SER A 750 -0.36 6.36 0.97
N ALA A 751 -0.21 5.14 0.44
CA ALA A 751 1.07 4.45 0.41
C ALA A 751 1.93 4.94 -0.76
N ILE A 752 3.21 5.26 -0.48
CA ILE A 752 4.23 5.55 -1.50
C ILE A 752 5.39 4.59 -1.29
N VAL A 753 5.58 3.65 -2.19
CA VAL A 753 6.60 2.61 -2.05
C VAL A 753 7.56 2.60 -3.23
N PRO A 754 8.86 2.43 -3.00
CA PRO A 754 9.82 2.22 -4.07
C PRO A 754 9.67 0.82 -4.65
N PHE A 755 9.76 0.71 -5.97
CA PHE A 755 9.60 -0.56 -6.65
C PHE A 755 10.73 -0.87 -7.62
N VAL A 756 10.88 -2.16 -7.89
CA VAL A 756 11.71 -2.71 -8.95
C VAL A 756 10.84 -3.68 -9.74
N ASP A 757 10.80 -3.47 -11.04
CA ASP A 757 10.08 -4.32 -11.97
C ASP A 757 11.04 -4.84 -13.05
N SER A 758 11.02 -6.13 -13.27
CA SER A 758 11.74 -6.79 -14.34
C SER A 758 10.90 -7.90 -14.93
N PHE A 759 10.70 -7.89 -16.23
CA PHE A 759 9.96 -8.92 -16.94
C PHE A 759 10.93 -9.80 -17.76
N PRO A 760 10.72 -11.14 -17.83
CA PRO A 760 11.60 -12.04 -18.56
C PRO A 760 11.65 -11.71 -20.06
N ARG A 761 12.83 -11.39 -20.60
CA ARG A 761 13.01 -10.91 -21.98
C ARG A 761 12.74 -11.98 -23.05
N HIS A 762 12.84 -13.26 -22.71
CA HIS A 762 12.66 -14.37 -23.63
C HIS A 762 11.19 -14.73 -23.89
N THR A 763 10.24 -14.09 -23.20
CA THR A 763 8.81 -14.40 -23.31
C THR A 763 8.16 -13.67 -24.49
N ARG A 764 7.12 -14.28 -25.07
CA ARG A 764 6.31 -13.65 -26.13
C ARG A 764 5.65 -12.37 -25.61
N LEU A 765 5.17 -12.38 -24.36
CA LEU A 765 4.58 -11.20 -23.75
C LEU A 765 5.58 -10.02 -23.70
N TYR A 766 6.85 -10.27 -23.35
CA TYR A 766 7.87 -9.22 -23.36
C TYR A 766 8.06 -8.63 -24.77
N GLN A 767 8.12 -9.48 -25.79
CA GLN A 767 8.30 -9.05 -27.18
C GLN A 767 7.16 -8.17 -27.67
N MET A 768 5.91 -8.42 -27.23
CA MET A 768 4.76 -7.58 -27.54
C MET A 768 4.78 -6.23 -26.81
N MET A 769 5.41 -6.18 -25.62
CA MET A 769 5.43 -4.97 -24.78
C MET A 769 6.63 -4.07 -25.04
N THR A 770 7.78 -4.63 -25.48
CA THR A 770 9.02 -3.86 -25.64
C THR A 770 8.92 -2.85 -26.79
N THR A 771 9.49 -1.67 -26.59
CA THR A 771 9.69 -0.64 -27.63
C THR A 771 11.17 -0.43 -27.94
N ARG A 772 12.07 -1.23 -27.31
CA ARG A 772 13.50 -1.11 -27.53
C ARG A 772 13.91 -1.77 -28.85
N PRO A 773 14.53 -1.03 -29.79
CA PRO A 773 14.96 -1.61 -31.06
C PRO A 773 15.95 -2.79 -30.90
N SER A 774 16.81 -2.74 -29.87
CA SER A 774 17.77 -3.82 -29.57
C SER A 774 17.12 -5.13 -29.16
N ASP A 775 15.91 -5.09 -28.61
CA ASP A 775 15.21 -6.27 -28.10
C ASP A 775 14.23 -6.83 -29.14
N LEU A 776 13.92 -6.06 -30.20
CA LEU A 776 13.03 -6.47 -31.31
C LEU A 776 13.74 -7.31 -32.39
N VAL A 777 15.04 -7.45 -32.34
CA VAL A 777 15.88 -8.14 -33.35
C VAL A 777 16.33 -9.54 -32.88
N ALA A 778 15.94 -9.95 -31.68
CA ALA A 778 16.35 -11.23 -31.09
C ALA A 778 15.38 -12.38 -31.40
#